data_00b5ffa0676bd20ce6cb6a8f0ce970a5
#
_entry.id   00b5ffa0676bd20ce6cb6a8f0ce970a5
#
_cell.length_a   1.000
_cell.length_b   1.000
_cell.length_c   1.000
_cell.angle_alpha   90.00
_cell.angle_beta   90.00
_cell.angle_gamma   90.00
#
_symmetry.space_group_name_H-M   'P 1'
#
loop_
_entity.id
_entity.type
_entity.pdbx_description
1 polymer ?
#
loop_
_entity_poly.entity_id
_entity_poly.type
_entity_poly.pdbx_seq_one_letter_code
_entity_poly.pdbx_strand_id
1 'polypeptide(L)'
;MCMKRTILSLLLAASVGANAETLNLTPYNTSEYTADTIAKGKTGDDFLKEINASSAWARGYTGKGSLILIIDSGINASHKEFAGSIFATRDFIKSKNGIVDVQGHGTGLAGIAAGNWDGIGMAGVAPDAQLAIAKVTDNTAFNFTQARNALKWGSDLGAIVANISANYTYDAAYLKNMYRLSDGVTWANKDPRYVGRFFMNENPNTWAAALSPNMVLVNSAGNSGRAYAEQPGTLATATDANGKLILGGRVIIAGAWDVDKDAVAGYSNRAGSICRSVVNGQCKDLYRVSDFYILAPGNAFTASKTGDAYNIQTGTSQAAAVVSGSVAVINQMWPTMKAENIVKLLMVTANKNIAGYNKEIHGQGLLDLERATRPVGALGIPTTGRVNKIALSGGFSTNTSGGLTAISSKLSSVMVTDDFERDYYVDMSKAANTKRARADFNPNTKANFYEEFNPYNKLNFYTANAKLQSGEYDFKFSANDVASLGLAEIGKTTKLNDRANVRVGFGMLNEQNTWVGNSISGALGQVQSSFTTFSNFTGHYDLNKHMSAFGSVWLGQTETNMQSTGLITNVSATQSYSWNVGLDWSQDAHSYGATLSQPVTVYQGTVNVDIPTGYNANGTVNYSKEKVSITPSVNEYDVGAYYKYRTASMNVIAYGEHQMNYLNQSGVSNNVVGLSLVKAF
;
A
#
# COMPACT_ATOMS: atom_id res chain seq x y z
N MET A 1 3.77 -3.63 25.39
CA MET A 1 3.75 -4.99 24.80
C MET A 1 3.85 -4.82 23.28
N CYS A 2 5.00 -5.05 22.71
CA CYS A 2 5.30 -4.70 21.31
C CYS A 2 4.69 -5.78 20.41
N MET A 3 3.55 -5.48 19.76
CA MET A 3 3.00 -6.34 18.71
C MET A 3 3.99 -6.39 17.56
N LYS A 4 4.47 -7.59 17.21
CA LYS A 4 5.19 -7.81 15.96
C LYS A 4 4.20 -7.57 14.82
N ARG A 5 4.28 -6.39 14.19
CA ARG A 5 3.52 -6.09 12.97
C ARG A 5 4.17 -6.82 11.81
N THR A 6 3.38 -7.54 11.06
CA THR A 6 3.85 -8.30 9.89
C THR A 6 4.30 -7.34 8.81
N ILE A 7 5.55 -7.46 8.37
CA ILE A 7 6.10 -6.67 7.25
C ILE A 7 5.54 -7.25 5.96
N LEU A 8 4.73 -6.47 5.27
CA LEU A 8 4.23 -6.82 3.96
C LEU A 8 5.28 -6.43 2.92
N SER A 9 5.92 -7.43 2.29
CA SER A 9 6.89 -7.17 1.21
C SER A 9 6.14 -6.79 -0.07
N LEU A 10 5.75 -5.50 -0.18
CA LEU A 10 5.21 -4.96 -1.43
C LEU A 10 6.31 -4.21 -2.16
N LEU A 11 6.71 -4.72 -3.31
CA LEU A 11 7.63 -4.06 -4.23
C LEU A 11 6.94 -2.91 -4.96
N LEU A 12 7.59 -1.75 -5.01
CA LEU A 12 7.15 -0.60 -5.79
C LEU A 12 6.89 -1.01 -7.25
N ALA A 13 5.69 -0.70 -7.72
CA ALA A 13 5.31 -0.87 -9.11
C ALA A 13 6.01 0.17 -9.99
N ALA A 14 7.22 -0.14 -10.38
CA ALA A 14 7.83 0.27 -11.65
C ALA A 14 8.98 -0.71 -11.90
N SER A 15 8.72 -1.78 -12.64
CA SER A 15 9.70 -2.75 -13.16
C SER A 15 10.25 -3.84 -12.23
N VAL A 16 9.57 -4.21 -11.12
CA VAL A 16 9.97 -5.43 -10.39
C VAL A 16 8.70 -6.25 -10.16
N GLY A 17 8.68 -7.50 -10.63
CA GLY A 17 7.58 -8.42 -10.45
C GLY A 17 7.20 -8.49 -8.96
N ALA A 18 5.91 -8.29 -8.67
CA ALA A 18 5.37 -8.39 -7.34
C ALA A 18 5.65 -9.81 -6.80
N ASN A 19 6.60 -9.95 -5.90
CA ASN A 19 6.64 -11.13 -5.07
C ASN A 19 5.41 -11.07 -4.17
N ALA A 20 4.40 -11.86 -4.50
CA ALA A 20 3.24 -12.05 -3.64
C ALA A 20 3.75 -12.47 -2.24
N GLU A 21 3.21 -11.84 -1.20
CA GLU A 21 3.43 -12.30 0.17
C GLU A 21 3.12 -13.80 0.23
N THR A 22 4.13 -14.61 0.57
CA THR A 22 3.93 -16.05 0.75
C THR A 22 3.48 -16.27 2.19
N LEU A 23 2.17 -16.45 2.38
CA LEU A 23 1.61 -16.80 3.68
C LEU A 23 1.89 -18.27 3.99
N ASN A 24 2.33 -18.55 5.21
CA ASN A 24 2.37 -19.93 5.70
C ASN A 24 0.98 -20.33 6.21
N LEU A 25 0.22 -21.05 5.39
CA LEU A 25 -1.12 -21.53 5.72
C LEU A 25 -1.13 -22.93 6.33
N THR A 26 0.01 -23.61 6.40
CA THR A 26 0.14 -24.99 6.93
C THR A 26 -0.41 -25.14 8.37
N PRO A 27 -0.18 -24.19 9.31
CA PRO A 27 -0.70 -24.30 10.67
C PRO A 27 -2.25 -24.30 10.76
N TYR A 28 -2.93 -23.85 9.72
CA TYR A 28 -4.39 -23.72 9.69
C TYR A 28 -5.08 -24.88 8.97
N ASN A 29 -4.34 -25.84 8.45
CA ASN A 29 -4.91 -27.07 7.86
C ASN A 29 -5.19 -28.12 8.95
N THR A 30 -6.10 -27.78 9.86
CA THR A 30 -6.49 -28.60 11.01
C THR A 30 -7.86 -29.24 10.79
N SER A 31 -8.20 -30.25 11.62
CA SER A 31 -9.54 -30.86 11.60
C SER A 31 -10.64 -29.88 11.95
N GLU A 32 -10.39 -28.89 12.80
CA GLU A 32 -11.36 -27.82 13.12
C GLU A 32 -11.58 -26.87 11.94
N TYR A 33 -10.52 -26.48 11.24
CA TYR A 33 -10.62 -25.62 10.07
C TYR A 33 -11.36 -26.30 8.91
N THR A 34 -11.27 -27.62 8.82
CA THR A 34 -11.93 -28.44 7.81
C THR A 34 -13.12 -29.24 8.36
N ALA A 35 -13.62 -28.88 9.52
CA ALA A 35 -14.68 -29.63 10.22
C ALA A 35 -15.97 -29.74 9.40
N ASP A 36 -16.34 -28.68 8.69
CA ASP A 36 -17.50 -28.65 7.81
C ASP A 36 -17.36 -29.64 6.64
N THR A 37 -16.18 -29.70 6.03
CA THR A 37 -15.84 -30.68 4.97
C THR A 37 -15.91 -32.11 5.50
N ILE A 38 -15.34 -32.36 6.69
CA ILE A 38 -15.35 -33.70 7.33
C ILE A 38 -16.77 -34.12 7.65
N ALA A 39 -17.57 -33.24 8.25
CA ALA A 39 -18.96 -33.52 8.63
C ALA A 39 -19.85 -33.83 7.42
N LYS A 40 -19.58 -33.21 6.27
CA LYS A 40 -20.31 -33.46 5.01
C LYS A 40 -19.81 -34.69 4.25
N GLY A 41 -18.69 -35.31 4.69
CA GLY A 41 -18.06 -36.43 4.00
C GLY A 41 -17.47 -36.08 2.63
N LYS A 42 -17.10 -34.81 2.43
CA LYS A 42 -16.55 -34.26 1.20
C LYS A 42 -15.15 -33.69 1.42
N THR A 43 -14.45 -33.40 0.35
CA THR A 43 -13.13 -32.77 0.39
C THR A 43 -13.19 -31.41 -0.30
N GLY A 44 -12.91 -30.35 0.43
CA GLY A 44 -12.74 -29.04 -0.15
C GLY A 44 -13.84 -27.99 0.10
N ASP A 45 -14.96 -28.38 0.73
CA ASP A 45 -16.20 -27.59 0.81
C ASP A 45 -16.41 -26.94 2.19
N ASP A 46 -15.36 -26.34 2.75
CA ASP A 46 -15.40 -25.70 4.06
C ASP A 46 -15.73 -24.20 3.96
N PHE A 47 -16.63 -23.71 4.83
CA PHE A 47 -17.04 -22.30 4.83
C PHE A 47 -15.87 -21.35 5.16
N LEU A 48 -14.92 -21.76 6.01
CA LEU A 48 -13.72 -20.97 6.35
C LEU A 48 -12.77 -20.90 5.18
N LYS A 49 -12.61 -21.99 4.44
CA LYS A 49 -11.77 -22.08 3.24
C LYS A 49 -12.32 -21.21 2.12
N GLU A 50 -13.63 -21.24 1.91
CA GLU A 50 -14.30 -20.49 0.85
C GLU A 50 -14.09 -18.97 0.96
N ILE A 51 -14.04 -18.45 2.19
CA ILE A 51 -13.77 -17.02 2.44
C ILE A 51 -12.30 -16.69 2.67
N ASN A 52 -11.39 -17.63 2.50
CA ASN A 52 -9.95 -17.47 2.77
C ASN A 52 -9.63 -17.01 4.20
N ALA A 53 -10.32 -17.55 5.23
CA ALA A 53 -10.15 -17.15 6.63
C ALA A 53 -8.71 -17.36 7.12
N SER A 54 -8.05 -18.47 6.75
CA SER A 54 -6.67 -18.77 7.09
C SER A 54 -5.67 -17.71 6.65
N SER A 55 -5.95 -16.99 5.56
CA SER A 55 -5.10 -15.88 5.10
C SER A 55 -5.10 -14.70 6.09
N ALA A 56 -6.25 -14.38 6.68
CA ALA A 56 -6.34 -13.36 7.73
C ALA A 56 -5.67 -13.84 9.03
N TRP A 57 -5.87 -15.10 9.41
CA TRP A 57 -5.29 -15.71 10.59
C TRP A 57 -3.77 -15.81 10.50
N ALA A 58 -3.22 -16.15 9.32
CA ALA A 58 -1.79 -16.17 9.07
C ALA A 58 -1.13 -14.77 9.21
N ARG A 59 -1.91 -13.71 9.04
CA ARG A 59 -1.51 -12.33 9.33
C ARG A 59 -1.68 -11.96 10.82
N GLY A 60 -2.19 -12.89 11.66
CA GLY A 60 -2.41 -12.70 13.09
C GLY A 60 -3.77 -12.13 13.47
N TYR A 61 -4.76 -12.15 12.57
CA TYR A 61 -6.06 -11.55 12.78
C TYR A 61 -7.17 -12.61 12.90
N THR A 62 -7.58 -12.87 14.13
CA THR A 62 -8.53 -13.91 14.57
C THR A 62 -9.78 -13.33 15.23
N GLY A 63 -9.96 -11.99 15.17
CA GLY A 63 -11.06 -11.27 15.81
C GLY A 63 -10.77 -10.81 17.25
N LYS A 64 -9.56 -11.02 17.76
CA LYS A 64 -9.19 -10.70 19.15
C LYS A 64 -9.45 -9.23 19.51
N GLY A 65 -10.13 -9.01 20.62
CA GLY A 65 -10.50 -7.67 21.11
C GLY A 65 -11.76 -7.10 20.45
N SER A 66 -12.43 -7.88 19.59
CA SER A 66 -13.71 -7.52 18.99
C SER A 66 -14.87 -8.16 19.77
N LEU A 67 -15.99 -7.46 19.92
CA LEU A 67 -17.23 -7.95 20.52
C LEU A 67 -18.32 -8.09 19.44
N ILE A 68 -18.81 -9.31 19.23
CA ILE A 68 -19.89 -9.64 18.30
C ILE A 68 -21.19 -9.78 19.07
N LEU A 69 -22.23 -9.04 18.68
CA LEU A 69 -23.58 -9.17 19.23
C LEU A 69 -24.41 -10.13 18.37
N ILE A 70 -24.86 -11.23 18.96
CA ILE A 70 -25.82 -12.14 18.35
C ILE A 70 -27.22 -11.85 18.90
N ILE A 71 -28.15 -11.40 18.07
CA ILE A 71 -29.54 -11.09 18.41
C ILE A 71 -30.43 -12.21 17.85
N ASP A 72 -30.76 -13.22 18.68
CA ASP A 72 -31.42 -14.44 18.19
C ASP A 72 -32.19 -15.20 19.30
N SER A 73 -32.22 -16.53 19.25
CA SER A 73 -32.98 -17.44 20.13
C SER A 73 -32.27 -17.75 21.48
N GLY A 74 -31.08 -17.20 21.72
CA GLY A 74 -30.27 -17.48 22.91
C GLY A 74 -29.01 -18.28 22.57
N ILE A 75 -28.46 -18.99 23.57
CA ILE A 75 -27.22 -19.76 23.43
C ILE A 75 -27.21 -20.96 24.37
N ASN A 76 -26.55 -22.06 23.95
CA ASN A 76 -26.06 -23.11 24.83
C ASN A 76 -24.71 -22.65 25.41
N ALA A 77 -24.74 -21.89 26.51
CA ALA A 77 -23.54 -21.27 27.09
C ALA A 77 -22.55 -22.29 27.70
N SER A 78 -22.98 -23.55 27.89
CA SER A 78 -22.12 -24.62 28.42
C SER A 78 -21.36 -25.39 27.34
N HIS A 79 -21.64 -25.13 26.07
CA HIS A 79 -20.92 -25.75 24.95
C HIS A 79 -19.46 -25.35 24.94
N LYS A 80 -18.54 -26.31 24.73
CA LYS A 80 -17.07 -26.09 24.78
C LYS A 80 -16.59 -25.02 23.82
N GLU A 81 -17.22 -24.92 22.65
CA GLU A 81 -16.92 -23.88 21.65
C GLU A 81 -17.01 -22.45 22.17
N PHE A 82 -17.65 -22.22 23.32
CA PHE A 82 -17.84 -20.89 23.91
C PHE A 82 -17.09 -20.70 25.21
N ALA A 83 -16.20 -21.62 25.56
CA ALA A 83 -15.44 -21.54 26.81
C ALA A 83 -14.59 -20.26 26.84
N GLY A 84 -14.94 -19.33 27.75
CA GLY A 84 -14.22 -18.05 27.91
C GLY A 84 -14.53 -16.97 26.87
N SER A 85 -15.34 -17.24 25.83
CA SER A 85 -15.67 -16.28 24.78
C SER A 85 -16.94 -15.45 25.03
N ILE A 86 -17.84 -15.91 25.94
CA ILE A 86 -19.09 -15.17 26.24
C ILE A 86 -18.78 -13.99 27.16
N PHE A 87 -18.90 -12.77 26.63
CA PHE A 87 -18.72 -11.52 27.37
C PHE A 87 -19.96 -11.12 28.21
N ALA A 88 -21.15 -11.20 27.59
CA ALA A 88 -22.40 -10.82 28.24
C ALA A 88 -23.60 -11.53 27.61
N THR A 89 -24.64 -11.75 28.41
CA THR A 89 -25.93 -12.31 27.95
C THR A 89 -27.11 -11.51 28.50
N ARG A 90 -28.18 -11.39 27.70
CA ARG A 90 -29.42 -10.75 28.14
C ARG A 90 -30.64 -11.34 27.45
N ASP A 91 -31.66 -11.67 28.24
CA ASP A 91 -32.98 -12.07 27.77
C ASP A 91 -33.92 -10.87 27.71
N PHE A 92 -34.35 -10.49 26.49
CA PHE A 92 -35.23 -9.34 26.20
C PHE A 92 -36.71 -9.69 26.18
N ILE A 93 -37.06 -10.98 26.19
CA ILE A 93 -38.43 -11.43 26.11
C ILE A 93 -38.95 -11.99 27.44
N LYS A 94 -38.12 -12.02 28.48
CA LYS A 94 -38.42 -12.62 29.78
C LYS A 94 -38.87 -14.08 29.63
N SER A 95 -38.08 -14.84 28.85
CA SER A 95 -38.30 -16.26 28.62
C SER A 95 -38.26 -17.05 29.93
N LYS A 96 -39.15 -18.03 30.08
CA LYS A 96 -39.08 -19.00 31.17
C LYS A 96 -37.78 -19.82 31.19
N ASN A 97 -37.12 -19.88 30.05
CA ASN A 97 -35.86 -20.59 29.86
C ASN A 97 -34.60 -19.65 30.04
N GLY A 98 -34.82 -18.37 30.40
CA GLY A 98 -33.73 -17.37 30.45
C GLY A 98 -33.02 -17.28 29.08
N ILE A 99 -31.69 -17.30 29.11
CA ILE A 99 -30.85 -17.17 27.90
C ILE A 99 -30.72 -18.47 27.11
N VAL A 100 -31.14 -19.61 27.67
CA VAL A 100 -30.95 -20.94 27.04
C VAL A 100 -31.64 -20.97 25.67
N ASP A 101 -30.91 -21.42 24.66
CA ASP A 101 -31.38 -21.57 23.31
C ASP A 101 -32.23 -22.85 23.14
N VAL A 102 -33.54 -22.70 23.09
CA VAL A 102 -34.46 -23.83 22.90
C VAL A 102 -34.64 -24.25 21.44
N GLN A 103 -34.20 -23.38 20.50
CA GLN A 103 -34.27 -23.67 19.05
C GLN A 103 -32.94 -24.26 18.51
N GLY A 104 -31.80 -23.74 18.95
CA GLY A 104 -30.48 -24.07 18.47
C GLY A 104 -29.96 -23.14 17.36
N HIS A 105 -30.79 -22.17 16.93
CA HIS A 105 -30.42 -21.27 15.84
C HIS A 105 -29.35 -20.28 16.31
N GLY A 106 -29.59 -19.56 17.41
CA GLY A 106 -28.62 -18.59 17.95
C GLY A 106 -27.30 -19.24 18.39
N THR A 107 -27.36 -20.46 18.95
CA THR A 107 -26.16 -21.24 19.28
C THR A 107 -25.31 -21.53 18.04
N GLY A 108 -25.95 -21.98 16.95
CA GLY A 108 -25.23 -22.24 15.70
C GLY A 108 -24.61 -20.99 15.10
N LEU A 109 -25.31 -19.85 15.11
CA LEU A 109 -24.76 -18.59 14.61
C LEU A 109 -23.58 -18.10 15.43
N ALA A 110 -23.63 -18.23 16.75
CA ALA A 110 -22.52 -17.91 17.64
C ALA A 110 -21.28 -18.76 17.32
N GLY A 111 -21.45 -20.07 17.08
CA GLY A 111 -20.36 -20.97 16.69
C GLY A 111 -19.72 -20.57 15.36
N ILE A 112 -20.55 -20.31 14.32
CA ILE A 112 -20.02 -19.87 13.00
C ILE A 112 -19.26 -18.56 13.11
N ALA A 113 -19.75 -17.59 13.89
CA ALA A 113 -19.10 -16.29 14.03
C ALA A 113 -17.81 -16.35 14.83
N ALA A 114 -17.81 -17.08 15.98
CA ALA A 114 -16.75 -17.03 16.98
C ALA A 114 -16.58 -18.31 17.81
N GLY A 115 -16.84 -19.51 17.25
CA GLY A 115 -16.45 -20.77 17.90
C GLY A 115 -14.95 -20.80 18.13
N ASN A 116 -14.54 -21.27 19.30
CA ASN A 116 -13.12 -21.32 19.68
C ASN A 116 -12.28 -22.13 18.70
N TRP A 117 -11.01 -21.83 18.60
CA TRP A 117 -10.04 -22.64 17.87
C TRP A 117 -9.07 -23.26 18.90
N ASP A 118 -9.42 -24.44 19.42
CA ASP A 118 -8.76 -25.09 20.56
C ASP A 118 -8.41 -26.56 20.35
N GLY A 119 -8.52 -27.08 19.13
CA GLY A 119 -8.24 -28.46 18.74
C GLY A 119 -9.47 -29.38 18.82
N ILE A 120 -10.68 -28.82 19.02
CA ILE A 120 -11.91 -29.59 19.24
C ILE A 120 -13.00 -29.09 18.31
N GLY A 121 -13.75 -30.00 17.66
CA GLY A 121 -15.00 -29.70 16.96
C GLY A 121 -14.85 -28.83 15.74
N MET A 122 -15.10 -27.52 15.85
CA MET A 122 -15.10 -26.57 14.75
C MET A 122 -14.47 -25.25 15.18
N ALA A 123 -14.08 -24.43 14.21
CA ALA A 123 -13.67 -23.05 14.48
C ALA A 123 -14.68 -22.07 13.86
N GLY A 124 -14.93 -20.94 14.50
CA GLY A 124 -15.61 -19.80 13.93
C GLY A 124 -14.70 -18.94 13.07
N VAL A 125 -15.28 -18.00 12.31
CA VAL A 125 -14.49 -17.06 11.47
C VAL A 125 -13.57 -16.17 12.30
N ALA A 126 -14.01 -15.78 13.50
CA ALA A 126 -13.28 -14.94 14.44
C ALA A 126 -13.12 -15.65 15.79
N PRO A 127 -12.27 -16.69 15.88
CA PRO A 127 -12.24 -17.61 17.04
C PRO A 127 -11.75 -16.95 18.35
N ASP A 128 -11.07 -15.81 18.28
CA ASP A 128 -10.64 -15.03 19.45
C ASP A 128 -11.56 -13.85 19.77
N ALA A 129 -12.69 -13.70 19.09
CA ALA A 129 -13.66 -12.65 19.38
C ALA A 129 -14.51 -13.00 20.60
N GLN A 130 -15.04 -11.97 21.26
CA GLN A 130 -16.01 -12.14 22.35
C GLN A 130 -17.45 -12.04 21.85
N LEU A 131 -18.36 -12.69 22.53
CA LEU A 131 -19.78 -12.77 22.21
C LEU A 131 -20.65 -12.05 23.23
N ALA A 132 -21.54 -11.17 22.75
CA ALA A 132 -22.68 -10.69 23.51
C ALA A 132 -23.93 -11.35 22.94
N ILE A 133 -24.74 -11.98 23.77
CA ILE A 133 -25.92 -12.75 23.35
C ILE A 133 -27.20 -12.07 23.83
N ALA A 134 -28.03 -11.71 22.89
CA ALA A 134 -29.34 -11.11 23.14
C ALA A 134 -30.46 -12.06 22.69
N LYS A 135 -31.19 -12.62 23.62
CA LYS A 135 -32.33 -13.47 23.30
C LYS A 135 -33.58 -12.62 23.07
N VAL A 136 -34.14 -12.73 21.86
CA VAL A 136 -35.33 -11.98 21.42
C VAL A 136 -36.45 -12.86 20.91
N THR A 137 -36.28 -14.20 20.91
CA THR A 137 -37.30 -15.18 20.53
C THR A 137 -37.11 -16.53 21.23
N ASP A 138 -38.21 -17.21 21.54
CA ASP A 138 -38.27 -18.64 21.94
C ASP A 138 -38.88 -19.51 20.84
N ASN A 139 -39.38 -18.92 19.77
CA ASN A 139 -40.10 -19.59 18.68
C ASN A 139 -39.74 -18.95 17.33
N THR A 140 -40.46 -19.29 16.28
CA THR A 140 -40.20 -18.74 14.93
C THR A 140 -40.62 -17.27 14.78
N ALA A 141 -41.38 -16.69 15.73
CA ALA A 141 -41.74 -15.27 15.69
C ALA A 141 -40.66 -14.41 16.30
N PHE A 142 -39.92 -13.72 15.47
CA PHE A 142 -38.86 -12.84 15.86
C PHE A 142 -39.39 -11.46 16.32
N ASN A 143 -38.96 -11.00 17.48
CA ASN A 143 -39.41 -9.72 18.03
C ASN A 143 -38.51 -8.57 17.64
N PHE A 144 -38.80 -7.87 16.56
CA PHE A 144 -37.99 -6.76 16.05
C PHE A 144 -37.92 -5.54 16.99
N THR A 145 -38.96 -5.32 17.84
CA THR A 145 -38.90 -4.26 18.86
C THR A 145 -37.85 -4.61 19.90
N GLN A 146 -37.83 -5.85 20.37
CA GLN A 146 -36.79 -6.29 21.31
C GLN A 146 -35.41 -6.40 20.63
N ALA A 147 -35.34 -6.68 19.34
CA ALA A 147 -34.11 -6.67 18.58
C ALA A 147 -33.47 -5.26 18.55
N ARG A 148 -34.28 -4.19 18.39
CA ARG A 148 -33.77 -2.81 18.49
C ARG A 148 -33.28 -2.47 19.90
N ASN A 149 -33.99 -2.93 20.96
CA ASN A 149 -33.55 -2.78 22.33
C ASN A 149 -32.21 -3.53 22.59
N ALA A 150 -32.08 -4.73 22.02
CA ALA A 150 -30.86 -5.53 22.08
C ALA A 150 -29.70 -4.86 21.30
N LEU A 151 -29.98 -4.26 20.14
CA LEU A 151 -29.02 -3.50 19.37
C LEU A 151 -28.48 -2.32 20.17
N LYS A 152 -29.36 -1.57 20.84
CA LYS A 152 -28.93 -0.48 21.74
C LYS A 152 -28.08 -0.98 22.90
N TRP A 153 -28.46 -2.08 23.53
CA TRP A 153 -27.67 -2.70 24.60
C TRP A 153 -26.28 -3.13 24.12
N GLY A 154 -26.19 -3.79 22.96
CA GLY A 154 -24.90 -4.16 22.37
C GLY A 154 -24.04 -2.95 22.00
N SER A 155 -24.69 -1.85 21.54
CA SER A 155 -24.00 -0.57 21.30
C SER A 155 -23.39 0.00 22.58
N ASP A 156 -24.12 -0.09 23.70
CA ASP A 156 -23.66 0.39 25.02
C ASP A 156 -22.51 -0.50 25.58
N LEU A 157 -22.47 -1.79 25.20
CA LEU A 157 -21.37 -2.69 25.54
C LEU A 157 -20.13 -2.49 24.66
N GLY A 158 -20.22 -1.71 23.59
CA GLY A 158 -19.12 -1.51 22.65
C GLY A 158 -18.99 -2.60 21.58
N ALA A 159 -20.05 -3.35 21.30
CA ALA A 159 -20.04 -4.31 20.20
C ALA A 159 -19.80 -3.61 18.86
N ILE A 160 -18.94 -4.21 18.02
CA ILE A 160 -18.53 -3.65 16.72
C ILE A 160 -19.39 -4.18 15.58
N VAL A 161 -20.08 -5.26 15.78
CA VAL A 161 -21.01 -5.86 14.83
C VAL A 161 -22.22 -6.45 15.57
N ALA A 162 -23.39 -6.32 14.96
CA ALA A 162 -24.60 -6.99 15.39
C ALA A 162 -25.12 -7.91 14.27
N ASN A 163 -25.32 -9.19 14.57
CA ASN A 163 -25.93 -10.17 13.69
C ASN A 163 -27.43 -10.28 13.96
N ILE A 164 -28.25 -10.05 12.94
CA ILE A 164 -29.69 -10.29 12.96
C ILE A 164 -30.07 -11.22 11.80
N SER A 165 -30.37 -12.45 12.14
CA SER A 165 -30.67 -13.51 11.18
C SER A 165 -32.17 -13.76 11.07
N ALA A 166 -32.96 -12.71 10.89
CA ALA A 166 -34.39 -12.73 10.75
C ALA A 166 -34.88 -11.66 9.77
N ASN A 167 -36.01 -11.93 9.11
CA ASN A 167 -36.54 -11.08 8.07
C ASN A 167 -38.07 -10.90 8.21
N TYR A 168 -38.59 -9.78 7.70
CA TYR A 168 -39.99 -9.61 7.42
C TYR A 168 -40.34 -10.23 6.07
N THR A 169 -41.33 -11.12 6.04
CA THR A 169 -41.83 -11.72 4.79
C THR A 169 -42.94 -10.85 4.20
N TYR A 170 -42.84 -10.52 2.92
CA TYR A 170 -43.87 -9.77 2.20
C TYR A 170 -44.98 -10.67 1.77
N ASP A 171 -46.26 -10.21 1.90
CA ASP A 171 -47.42 -10.95 1.44
C ASP A 171 -47.57 -10.92 -0.10
N ALA A 172 -48.46 -11.81 -0.62
CA ALA A 172 -48.69 -11.94 -2.06
C ALA A 172 -49.36 -10.68 -2.68
N ALA A 173 -50.21 -9.98 -1.92
CA ALA A 173 -50.85 -8.73 -2.37
C ALA A 173 -49.80 -7.61 -2.55
N TYR A 174 -48.83 -7.59 -1.68
CA TYR A 174 -47.70 -6.68 -1.75
C TYR A 174 -46.92 -6.87 -3.03
N LEU A 175 -46.59 -8.11 -3.38
CA LEU A 175 -45.78 -8.46 -4.55
C LEU A 175 -46.53 -8.19 -5.87
N LYS A 176 -47.86 -8.30 -5.90
CA LYS A 176 -48.67 -8.00 -7.08
C LYS A 176 -48.62 -6.52 -7.51
N ASN A 177 -48.24 -5.63 -6.60
CA ASN A 177 -48.07 -4.20 -6.88
C ASN A 177 -46.68 -3.84 -7.43
N MET A 178 -45.85 -4.84 -7.71
CA MET A 178 -44.52 -4.64 -8.32
C MET A 178 -44.58 -4.85 -9.83
N TYR A 179 -43.85 -4.09 -10.60
CA TYR A 179 -43.72 -4.28 -12.05
C TYR A 179 -42.26 -4.06 -12.50
N ARG A 180 -41.90 -4.71 -13.60
CA ARG A 180 -40.60 -4.46 -14.23
C ARG A 180 -40.65 -3.17 -15.02
N LEU A 181 -39.55 -2.39 -14.96
CA LEU A 181 -39.39 -1.20 -15.77
C LEU A 181 -39.06 -1.57 -17.21
N SER A 182 -39.05 -0.57 -18.09
CA SER A 182 -38.80 -0.75 -19.52
C SER A 182 -37.39 -1.33 -19.82
N ASP A 183 -36.46 -1.24 -18.87
CA ASP A 183 -35.14 -1.87 -18.95
C ASP A 183 -35.20 -3.41 -18.77
N GLY A 184 -36.37 -3.95 -18.43
CA GLY A 184 -36.61 -5.38 -18.23
C GLY A 184 -35.93 -5.98 -16.99
N VAL A 185 -35.22 -5.20 -16.22
CA VAL A 185 -34.41 -5.63 -15.09
C VAL A 185 -34.86 -5.00 -13.79
N THR A 186 -35.06 -3.70 -13.77
CA THR A 186 -35.40 -2.93 -12.58
C THR A 186 -36.88 -3.08 -12.23
N TRP A 187 -37.18 -3.28 -10.95
CA TRP A 187 -38.51 -3.35 -10.42
C TRP A 187 -38.93 -2.05 -9.75
N ALA A 188 -40.17 -1.64 -9.96
CA ALA A 188 -40.78 -0.51 -9.28
C ALA A 188 -42.12 -0.89 -8.68
N ASN A 189 -42.54 -0.15 -7.66
CA ASN A 189 -43.87 -0.33 -7.06
C ASN A 189 -44.92 0.42 -7.87
N LYS A 190 -45.99 -0.26 -8.26
CA LYS A 190 -47.13 0.33 -8.98
C LYS A 190 -47.98 1.25 -8.13
N ASP A 191 -48.00 1.02 -6.82
CA ASP A 191 -48.81 1.78 -5.89
C ASP A 191 -47.92 2.46 -4.84
N PRO A 192 -47.86 3.80 -4.79
CA PRO A 192 -47.03 4.54 -3.85
C PRO A 192 -47.27 4.18 -2.38
N ARG A 193 -48.47 3.66 -2.02
CA ARG A 193 -48.78 3.23 -0.65
C ARG A 193 -47.91 2.06 -0.20
N TYR A 194 -47.37 1.28 -1.12
CA TYR A 194 -46.53 0.12 -0.81
C TYR A 194 -45.03 0.43 -0.86
N VAL A 195 -44.62 1.54 -1.46
CA VAL A 195 -43.18 1.93 -1.51
C VAL A 195 -42.60 1.99 -0.10
N GLY A 196 -43.26 2.69 0.80
CA GLY A 196 -42.88 2.79 2.19
C GLY A 196 -42.80 1.45 2.91
N ARG A 197 -43.76 0.54 2.65
CA ARG A 197 -43.78 -0.79 3.27
C ARG A 197 -42.64 -1.68 2.79
N PHE A 198 -42.30 -1.65 1.49
CA PHE A 198 -41.25 -2.50 0.98
C PHE A 198 -39.84 -2.06 1.52
N PHE A 199 -39.59 -0.76 1.54
CA PHE A 199 -38.31 -0.24 2.00
C PHE A 199 -38.29 0.13 3.49
N MET A 200 -39.46 0.40 4.10
CA MET A 200 -39.57 0.98 5.44
C MET A 200 -40.77 0.46 6.22
N ASN A 201 -40.94 -0.86 6.27
CA ASN A 201 -41.92 -1.49 7.20
C ASN A 201 -41.55 -1.17 8.65
N GLU A 202 -40.24 -1.03 8.90
CA GLU A 202 -39.65 -0.51 10.10
C GLU A 202 -39.17 0.94 9.87
N ASN A 203 -39.21 1.76 10.89
CA ASN A 203 -38.69 3.15 10.81
C ASN A 203 -37.14 3.13 10.87
N PRO A 204 -36.43 3.54 9.80
CA PRO A 204 -34.98 3.52 9.78
C PRO A 204 -34.33 4.41 10.86
N ASN A 205 -35.00 5.49 11.30
CA ASN A 205 -34.48 6.36 12.36
C ASN A 205 -34.44 5.65 13.72
N THR A 206 -35.38 4.74 14.01
CA THR A 206 -35.35 3.96 15.25
C THR A 206 -34.20 2.95 15.27
N TRP A 207 -33.86 2.40 14.13
CA TRP A 207 -32.68 1.54 13.97
C TRP A 207 -31.39 2.34 14.06
N ALA A 208 -31.33 3.51 13.43
CA ALA A 208 -30.17 4.40 13.48
C ALA A 208 -29.90 4.89 14.92
N ALA A 209 -30.95 5.18 15.69
CA ALA A 209 -30.82 5.60 17.09
C ALA A 209 -30.30 4.46 18.01
N ALA A 210 -30.53 3.21 17.65
CA ALA A 210 -30.04 2.04 18.39
C ALA A 210 -28.63 1.60 17.98
N LEU A 211 -28.20 1.95 16.78
CA LEU A 211 -26.92 1.52 16.16
C LEU A 211 -25.79 2.51 16.49
N SER A 212 -24.80 2.08 17.25
CA SER A 212 -23.58 2.86 17.52
C SER A 212 -22.88 3.30 16.22
N PRO A 213 -22.24 4.48 16.18
CA PRO A 213 -21.43 4.91 15.04
C PRO A 213 -20.35 3.91 14.60
N ASN A 214 -19.84 3.11 15.55
CA ASN A 214 -18.77 2.15 15.31
C ASN A 214 -19.26 0.71 15.08
N MET A 215 -20.57 0.49 15.01
CA MET A 215 -21.17 -0.85 14.85
C MET A 215 -21.68 -1.09 13.44
N VAL A 216 -21.34 -2.23 12.87
CA VAL A 216 -21.93 -2.76 11.64
C VAL A 216 -23.15 -3.60 11.97
N LEU A 217 -24.28 -3.40 11.27
CA LEU A 217 -25.44 -4.26 11.32
C LEU A 217 -25.39 -5.27 10.16
N VAL A 218 -25.31 -6.55 10.45
CA VAL A 218 -25.39 -7.62 9.46
C VAL A 218 -26.75 -8.28 9.52
N ASN A 219 -27.46 -8.31 8.39
CA ASN A 219 -28.77 -8.94 8.29
C ASN A 219 -28.80 -10.00 7.19
N SER A 220 -29.45 -11.12 7.44
CA SER A 220 -29.69 -12.15 6.44
C SER A 220 -30.61 -11.64 5.30
N ALA A 221 -30.41 -12.13 4.07
CA ALA A 221 -31.20 -11.69 2.92
C ALA A 221 -32.61 -12.30 2.87
N GLY A 222 -32.85 -13.42 3.55
CA GLY A 222 -34.08 -14.23 3.52
C GLY A 222 -33.93 -15.52 2.74
N ASN A 223 -34.77 -16.50 3.03
CA ASN A 223 -34.64 -17.90 2.59
C ASN A 223 -35.79 -18.38 1.67
N SER A 224 -36.40 -17.48 0.89
CA SER A 224 -37.55 -17.80 0.05
C SER A 224 -37.21 -17.91 -1.46
N GLY A 225 -35.95 -17.88 -1.84
CA GLY A 225 -35.47 -17.94 -3.23
C GLY A 225 -35.95 -16.75 -4.09
N ARG A 226 -36.29 -15.62 -3.46
CA ARG A 226 -36.85 -14.45 -4.14
C ARG A 226 -35.78 -13.68 -4.91
N ALA A 227 -36.21 -12.93 -5.92
CA ALA A 227 -35.34 -12.07 -6.72
C ALA A 227 -34.91 -10.80 -5.98
N TYR A 228 -35.17 -10.65 -4.69
CA TYR A 228 -34.87 -9.48 -3.86
C TYR A 228 -34.69 -9.86 -2.39
N ALA A 229 -33.87 -9.10 -1.69
CA ALA A 229 -33.67 -9.24 -0.24
C ALA A 229 -34.83 -8.60 0.54
N GLU A 230 -34.97 -9.01 1.81
CA GLU A 230 -36.06 -8.59 2.70
C GLU A 230 -35.59 -7.65 3.80
N GLN A 231 -36.55 -7.02 4.53
CA GLN A 231 -36.24 -6.17 5.69
C GLN A 231 -35.82 -7.02 6.90
N PRO A 232 -35.05 -6.44 7.85
CA PRO A 232 -34.62 -5.05 7.93
C PRO A 232 -33.42 -4.69 7.06
N GLY A 233 -32.78 -5.63 6.37
CA GLY A 233 -31.58 -5.40 5.54
C GLY A 233 -31.79 -4.29 4.49
N THR A 234 -32.94 -4.23 3.83
CA THR A 234 -33.24 -3.20 2.81
C THR A 234 -33.27 -1.77 3.36
N LEU A 235 -33.33 -1.57 4.69
CA LEU A 235 -33.16 -0.27 5.34
C LEU A 235 -31.77 0.35 5.06
N ALA A 236 -30.81 -0.44 4.61
CA ALA A 236 -29.49 0.03 4.15
C ALA A 236 -29.60 1.17 3.15
N THR A 237 -30.63 1.19 2.30
CA THR A 237 -30.85 2.18 1.23
C THR A 237 -31.65 3.40 1.68
N ALA A 238 -32.14 3.45 2.93
CA ALA A 238 -32.95 4.55 3.43
C ALA A 238 -32.14 5.85 3.55
N THR A 239 -32.67 6.92 2.95
CA THR A 239 -32.02 8.25 2.96
C THR A 239 -32.90 9.29 3.63
N ASP A 240 -32.26 10.30 4.22
CA ASP A 240 -32.94 11.53 4.67
C ASP A 240 -33.30 12.44 3.47
N ALA A 241 -33.88 13.59 3.75
CA ALA A 241 -34.31 14.56 2.73
C ALA A 241 -33.12 15.10 1.89
N ASN A 242 -31.90 15.03 2.38
CA ASN A 242 -30.69 15.48 1.69
C ASN A 242 -30.01 14.33 0.90
N GLY A 243 -30.62 13.14 0.86
CA GLY A 243 -30.06 11.98 0.17
C GLY A 243 -28.97 11.25 0.97
N LYS A 244 -28.72 11.60 2.23
CA LYS A 244 -27.76 10.94 3.10
C LYS A 244 -28.37 9.67 3.68
N LEU A 245 -27.60 8.57 3.69
CA LEU A 245 -28.02 7.31 4.30
C LEU A 245 -28.32 7.47 5.78
N ILE A 246 -29.53 7.12 6.21
CA ILE A 246 -29.98 7.21 7.63
C ILE A 246 -29.16 6.27 8.52
N LEU A 247 -28.86 5.05 8.02
CA LEU A 247 -28.02 4.08 8.73
C LEU A 247 -26.51 4.28 8.42
N GLY A 248 -26.13 5.39 7.76
CA GLY A 248 -24.75 5.80 7.57
C GLY A 248 -23.86 4.81 6.77
N GLY A 249 -24.46 3.95 5.93
CA GLY A 249 -23.70 2.95 5.18
C GLY A 249 -23.16 1.78 6.04
N ARG A 250 -23.72 1.58 7.24
CA ARG A 250 -23.23 0.60 8.23
C ARG A 250 -24.04 -0.71 8.25
N VAL A 251 -24.69 -1.05 7.15
CA VAL A 251 -25.50 -2.28 7.03
C VAL A 251 -24.93 -3.19 5.96
N ILE A 252 -24.86 -4.47 6.25
CA ILE A 252 -24.55 -5.53 5.29
C ILE A 252 -25.73 -6.48 5.18
N ILE A 253 -26.12 -6.84 3.97
CA ILE A 253 -27.12 -7.86 3.67
C ILE A 253 -26.39 -9.11 3.20
N ALA A 254 -26.51 -10.21 3.92
CA ALA A 254 -25.81 -11.45 3.63
C ALA A 254 -26.72 -12.43 2.86
N GLY A 255 -26.35 -12.71 1.61
CA GLY A 255 -26.93 -13.80 0.82
C GLY A 255 -26.13 -15.09 0.99
N ALA A 256 -26.79 -16.23 0.78
CA ALA A 256 -26.16 -17.53 0.94
C ALA A 256 -25.52 -18.03 -0.35
N TRP A 257 -24.24 -18.41 -0.25
CA TRP A 257 -23.49 -19.15 -1.26
C TRP A 257 -23.53 -20.64 -0.95
N ASP A 258 -23.82 -21.46 -1.94
CA ASP A 258 -23.77 -22.91 -1.88
C ASP A 258 -22.37 -23.35 -2.35
N VAL A 259 -21.48 -23.64 -1.39
CA VAL A 259 -20.08 -23.99 -1.66
C VAL A 259 -19.99 -25.26 -2.50
N ASP A 260 -20.89 -26.22 -2.29
CA ASP A 260 -20.92 -27.49 -3.02
C ASP A 260 -21.24 -27.31 -4.51
N LYS A 261 -22.01 -26.27 -4.85
CA LYS A 261 -22.46 -26.01 -6.23
C LYS A 261 -21.74 -24.84 -6.90
N ASP A 262 -20.86 -24.17 -6.18
CA ASP A 262 -20.19 -22.94 -6.63
C ASP A 262 -21.23 -21.95 -7.21
N ALA A 263 -22.30 -21.70 -6.46
CA ALA A 263 -23.44 -20.88 -6.90
C ALA A 263 -24.20 -20.26 -5.72
N VAL A 264 -25.01 -19.25 -6.01
CA VAL A 264 -25.96 -18.72 -5.02
C VAL A 264 -26.95 -19.81 -4.65
N ALA A 265 -27.11 -20.09 -3.36
CA ALA A 265 -27.99 -21.12 -2.85
C ALA A 265 -29.45 -20.92 -3.35
N GLY A 266 -30.09 -22.00 -3.77
CA GLY A 266 -31.42 -21.93 -4.38
C GLY A 266 -32.49 -21.24 -3.50
N TYR A 267 -32.38 -21.42 -2.19
CA TYR A 267 -33.26 -20.78 -1.20
C TYR A 267 -32.90 -19.31 -0.91
N SER A 268 -31.67 -18.86 -1.19
CA SER A 268 -31.25 -17.49 -0.85
C SER A 268 -32.04 -16.46 -1.65
N ASN A 269 -32.60 -15.47 -0.97
CA ASN A 269 -33.06 -14.28 -1.66
C ASN A 269 -31.84 -13.56 -2.29
N ARG A 270 -32.09 -12.92 -3.44
CA ARG A 270 -31.06 -12.20 -4.24
C ARG A 270 -30.94 -10.75 -3.77
N ALA A 271 -29.95 -10.05 -4.27
CA ALA A 271 -29.79 -8.61 -4.03
C ALA A 271 -30.99 -7.83 -4.59
N GLY A 272 -31.40 -8.15 -5.81
CA GLY A 272 -32.54 -7.57 -6.50
C GLY A 272 -32.29 -6.22 -7.15
N SER A 273 -33.24 -5.85 -7.97
CA SER A 273 -33.24 -4.60 -8.75
C SER A 273 -34.39 -3.66 -8.40
N ILE A 274 -34.99 -3.84 -7.22
CA ILE A 274 -36.14 -3.01 -6.81
C ILE A 274 -35.72 -1.57 -6.65
N CYS A 275 -36.51 -0.68 -7.27
CA CYS A 275 -36.34 0.75 -7.28
C CYS A 275 -37.44 1.46 -6.50
N ARG A 276 -37.05 2.40 -5.64
CA ARG A 276 -37.94 3.22 -4.84
C ARG A 276 -38.44 4.47 -5.57
N SER A 277 -37.54 5.07 -6.35
CA SER A 277 -37.81 6.32 -7.10
C SER A 277 -37.62 6.11 -8.59
N VAL A 278 -38.69 6.21 -9.37
CA VAL A 278 -38.71 6.03 -10.82
C VAL A 278 -39.15 7.32 -11.50
N VAL A 279 -38.35 7.82 -12.44
CA VAL A 279 -38.66 8.99 -13.27
C VAL A 279 -38.44 8.60 -14.73
N ASN A 280 -39.46 8.82 -15.57
CA ASN A 280 -39.44 8.47 -16.99
C ASN A 280 -39.02 7.02 -17.26
N GLY A 281 -39.52 6.06 -16.47
CA GLY A 281 -39.20 4.66 -16.59
C GLY A 281 -37.79 4.24 -16.15
N GLN A 282 -37.00 5.16 -15.62
CA GLN A 282 -35.67 4.89 -15.10
C GLN A 282 -35.60 5.00 -13.59
N CYS A 283 -34.86 4.10 -12.97
CA CYS A 283 -34.59 4.17 -11.54
C CYS A 283 -33.65 5.33 -11.21
N LYS A 284 -34.05 6.15 -10.25
CA LYS A 284 -33.29 7.30 -9.76
C LYS A 284 -32.78 7.13 -8.33
N ASP A 285 -32.87 5.92 -7.76
CA ASP A 285 -32.31 5.66 -6.45
C ASP A 285 -30.80 5.88 -6.44
N LEU A 286 -30.34 6.69 -5.47
CA LEU A 286 -28.91 6.94 -5.24
C LEU A 286 -28.19 5.66 -4.78
N TYR A 287 -28.89 4.82 -4.01
CA TYR A 287 -28.38 3.57 -3.44
C TYR A 287 -29.34 2.42 -3.75
N ARG A 288 -28.76 1.28 -4.12
CA ARG A 288 -29.50 0.05 -4.37
C ARG A 288 -29.20 -0.97 -3.29
N VAL A 289 -30.13 -1.91 -3.07
CA VAL A 289 -29.91 -3.03 -2.14
C VAL A 289 -28.65 -3.82 -2.49
N SER A 290 -28.38 -3.98 -3.80
CA SER A 290 -27.17 -4.64 -4.30
C SER A 290 -25.86 -3.94 -3.95
N ASP A 291 -25.88 -2.67 -3.51
CA ASP A 291 -24.69 -1.97 -3.05
C ASP A 291 -24.25 -2.40 -1.64
N PHE A 292 -25.19 -2.97 -0.87
CA PHE A 292 -24.99 -3.43 0.51
C PHE A 292 -25.11 -4.94 0.65
N TYR A 293 -25.26 -5.67 -0.45
CA TYR A 293 -25.43 -7.11 -0.46
C TYR A 293 -24.12 -7.81 -0.80
N ILE A 294 -23.78 -8.82 0.00
CA ILE A 294 -22.60 -9.68 -0.20
C ILE A 294 -23.01 -11.15 -0.04
N LEU A 295 -22.38 -12.04 -0.77
CA LEU A 295 -22.53 -13.48 -0.59
C LEU A 295 -21.52 -14.01 0.42
N ALA A 296 -21.93 -14.97 1.22
CA ALA A 296 -21.07 -15.76 2.08
C ALA A 296 -21.64 -17.19 2.17
N PRO A 297 -20.82 -18.19 2.56
CA PRO A 297 -21.29 -19.57 2.72
C PRO A 297 -22.53 -19.68 3.57
N GLY A 298 -23.57 -20.33 3.02
CA GLY A 298 -24.87 -20.50 3.65
C GLY A 298 -25.06 -21.87 4.31
N ASN A 299 -24.06 -22.71 4.29
CA ASN A 299 -24.01 -24.03 4.88
C ASN A 299 -22.84 -24.11 5.83
N ALA A 300 -23.05 -24.48 7.07
CA ALA A 300 -21.96 -24.61 8.03
C ALA A 300 -22.20 -25.71 9.07
N PHE A 301 -21.17 -26.46 9.38
CA PHE A 301 -21.10 -27.32 10.57
C PHE A 301 -20.84 -26.42 11.80
N THR A 302 -21.68 -26.55 12.82
CA THR A 302 -21.64 -25.63 13.96
C THR A 302 -22.15 -26.25 15.25
N ALA A 303 -21.90 -25.53 16.37
CA ALA A 303 -22.34 -25.92 17.71
C ALA A 303 -23.86 -26.11 17.81
N SER A 304 -24.29 -27.17 18.48
CA SER A 304 -25.69 -27.49 18.73
C SER A 304 -26.17 -26.95 20.08
N LYS A 305 -27.51 -26.84 20.22
CA LYS A 305 -28.12 -26.49 21.49
C LYS A 305 -28.03 -27.60 22.57
N THR A 306 -27.58 -28.80 22.23
CA THR A 306 -27.59 -29.97 23.12
C THR A 306 -26.17 -30.42 23.45
N GLY A 307 -25.77 -30.25 24.73
CA GLY A 307 -24.44 -30.66 25.19
C GLY A 307 -23.33 -30.05 24.34
N ASP A 308 -22.29 -30.84 24.05
CA ASP A 308 -21.19 -30.48 23.14
C ASP A 308 -21.38 -31.06 21.72
N ALA A 309 -22.62 -31.26 21.29
CA ALA A 309 -22.91 -31.81 19.98
C ALA A 309 -22.83 -30.73 18.89
N TYR A 310 -22.64 -31.17 17.66
CA TYR A 310 -22.57 -30.33 16.47
C TYR A 310 -23.63 -30.74 15.48
N ASN A 311 -24.01 -29.84 14.59
CA ASN A 311 -24.91 -30.12 13.48
C ASN A 311 -24.65 -29.21 12.29
N ILE A 312 -25.12 -29.59 11.10
CA ILE A 312 -25.08 -28.73 9.92
C ILE A 312 -26.33 -27.85 9.93
N GLN A 313 -26.12 -26.55 9.79
CA GLN A 313 -27.17 -25.56 9.62
C GLN A 313 -27.09 -24.90 8.25
N THR A 314 -28.23 -24.52 7.70
CA THR A 314 -28.34 -23.99 6.34
C THR A 314 -29.27 -22.79 6.28
N GLY A 315 -28.84 -21.71 5.64
CA GLY A 315 -29.63 -20.49 5.45
C GLY A 315 -28.79 -19.24 5.20
N THR A 316 -29.44 -18.16 4.83
CA THR A 316 -28.81 -16.81 4.81
C THR A 316 -28.45 -16.33 6.22
N SER A 317 -29.00 -16.97 7.24
CA SER A 317 -28.64 -16.77 8.64
C SER A 317 -27.18 -17.13 8.91
N GLN A 318 -26.72 -18.27 8.38
CA GLN A 318 -25.36 -18.77 8.50
C GLN A 318 -24.39 -17.84 7.75
N ALA A 319 -24.77 -17.41 6.54
CA ALA A 319 -24.02 -16.41 5.77
C ALA A 319 -23.85 -15.09 6.57
N ALA A 320 -24.89 -14.65 7.27
CA ALA A 320 -24.81 -13.45 8.11
C ALA A 320 -23.83 -13.63 9.28
N ALA A 321 -23.79 -14.81 9.90
CA ALA A 321 -22.81 -15.12 10.97
C ALA A 321 -21.38 -15.14 10.44
N VAL A 322 -21.14 -15.71 9.24
CA VAL A 322 -19.83 -15.67 8.55
C VAL A 322 -19.38 -14.22 8.31
N VAL A 323 -20.28 -13.37 7.80
CA VAL A 323 -19.98 -11.93 7.59
C VAL A 323 -19.70 -11.24 8.91
N SER A 324 -20.45 -11.55 9.98
CA SER A 324 -20.26 -10.93 11.30
C SER A 324 -18.89 -11.26 11.92
N GLY A 325 -18.45 -12.53 11.82
CA GLY A 325 -17.10 -12.92 12.19
C GLY A 325 -16.03 -12.20 11.35
N SER A 326 -16.27 -12.02 10.06
CA SER A 326 -15.34 -11.31 9.17
C SER A 326 -15.20 -9.82 9.52
N VAL A 327 -16.28 -9.15 9.93
CA VAL A 327 -16.23 -7.79 10.48
C VAL A 327 -15.34 -7.74 11.71
N ALA A 328 -15.42 -8.72 12.62
CA ALA A 328 -14.59 -8.79 13.82
C ALA A 328 -13.10 -8.97 13.49
N VAL A 329 -12.77 -9.80 12.48
CA VAL A 329 -11.39 -9.96 11.99
C VAL A 329 -10.83 -8.64 11.46
N ILE A 330 -11.60 -7.92 10.63
CA ILE A 330 -11.17 -6.62 10.09
C ILE A 330 -11.02 -5.57 11.19
N ASN A 331 -11.92 -5.55 12.18
CA ASN A 331 -11.83 -4.63 13.32
C ASN A 331 -10.57 -4.86 14.17
N GLN A 332 -10.15 -6.11 14.39
CA GLN A 332 -8.87 -6.40 15.07
C GLN A 332 -7.68 -5.80 14.32
N MET A 333 -7.68 -5.89 12.99
CA MET A 333 -6.57 -5.39 12.17
C MET A 333 -6.50 -3.86 12.21
N TRP A 334 -7.66 -3.19 12.18
CA TRP A 334 -7.76 -1.71 12.21
C TRP A 334 -8.86 -1.25 13.18
N PRO A 335 -8.60 -1.24 14.50
CA PRO A 335 -9.61 -0.91 15.51
C PRO A 335 -10.18 0.52 15.43
N THR A 336 -9.49 1.41 14.72
CA THR A 336 -9.92 2.80 14.50
C THR A 336 -10.70 3.00 13.21
N MET A 337 -10.86 1.94 12.39
CA MET A 337 -11.61 2.03 11.14
C MET A 337 -13.09 2.24 11.44
N LYS A 338 -13.70 3.23 10.80
CA LYS A 338 -15.14 3.49 10.92
C LYS A 338 -15.97 2.33 10.37
N ALA A 339 -17.12 2.06 10.96
CA ALA A 339 -18.00 0.97 10.56
C ALA A 339 -18.40 1.04 9.08
N GLU A 340 -18.69 2.24 8.55
CA GLU A 340 -18.99 2.42 7.12
C GLU A 340 -17.80 2.05 6.20
N ASN A 341 -16.57 2.25 6.66
CA ASN A 341 -15.38 1.86 5.91
C ASN A 341 -15.14 0.35 5.96
N ILE A 342 -15.46 -0.32 7.06
CA ILE A 342 -15.44 -1.80 7.14
C ILE A 342 -16.44 -2.38 6.13
N VAL A 343 -17.67 -1.86 6.09
CA VAL A 343 -18.70 -2.28 5.11
C VAL A 343 -18.18 -2.06 3.69
N LYS A 344 -17.74 -0.84 3.37
CA LYS A 344 -17.21 -0.50 2.04
C LYS A 344 -16.03 -1.39 1.65
N LEU A 345 -15.12 -1.66 2.58
CA LEU A 345 -13.98 -2.54 2.35
C LEU A 345 -14.42 -3.95 1.95
N LEU A 346 -15.30 -4.59 2.74
CA LEU A 346 -15.80 -5.94 2.44
C LEU A 346 -16.51 -5.98 1.09
N MET A 347 -17.27 -4.93 0.74
CA MET A 347 -17.96 -4.83 -0.55
C MET A 347 -17.02 -4.70 -1.74
N VAL A 348 -15.99 -3.84 -1.66
CA VAL A 348 -15.08 -3.62 -2.80
C VAL A 348 -14.08 -4.78 -2.99
N THR A 349 -13.77 -5.50 -1.93
CA THR A 349 -12.84 -6.64 -1.96
C THR A 349 -13.52 -7.97 -2.22
N ALA A 350 -14.85 -8.03 -2.19
CA ALA A 350 -15.60 -9.23 -2.52
C ALA A 350 -15.20 -9.80 -3.89
N ASN A 351 -15.11 -11.12 -3.97
CA ASN A 351 -14.75 -11.82 -5.19
C ASN A 351 -15.89 -11.78 -6.21
N LYS A 352 -15.65 -11.15 -7.35
CA LYS A 352 -16.59 -11.05 -8.48
C LYS A 352 -16.26 -12.02 -9.60
N ASN A 353 -15.22 -12.85 -9.43
CA ASN A 353 -14.89 -13.89 -10.39
C ASN A 353 -15.81 -15.10 -10.21
N ILE A 354 -17.09 -14.86 -10.43
CA ILE A 354 -18.20 -15.82 -10.34
C ILE A 354 -18.74 -16.03 -11.74
N ALA A 355 -18.95 -17.28 -12.14
CA ALA A 355 -19.53 -17.58 -13.44
C ALA A 355 -20.90 -16.90 -13.61
N GLY A 356 -21.07 -16.11 -14.68
CA GLY A 356 -22.29 -15.35 -14.92
C GLY A 356 -22.56 -14.25 -13.88
N TYR A 357 -21.52 -13.64 -13.29
CA TYR A 357 -21.68 -12.58 -12.30
C TYR A 357 -22.68 -11.51 -12.75
N ASN A 358 -23.68 -11.28 -11.89
CA ASN A 358 -24.70 -10.25 -12.06
C ASN A 358 -24.95 -9.57 -10.72
N LYS A 359 -24.81 -8.26 -10.66
CA LYS A 359 -24.94 -7.48 -9.43
C LYS A 359 -26.31 -7.61 -8.76
N GLU A 360 -27.38 -7.84 -9.52
CA GLU A 360 -28.73 -8.03 -8.99
C GLU A 360 -28.96 -9.41 -8.36
N ILE A 361 -28.10 -10.37 -8.71
CA ILE A 361 -28.11 -11.72 -8.15
C ILE A 361 -27.08 -11.83 -7.02
N HIS A 362 -25.84 -11.40 -7.30
CA HIS A 362 -24.67 -11.66 -6.47
C HIS A 362 -24.28 -10.47 -5.58
N GLY A 363 -24.99 -9.32 -5.70
CA GLY A 363 -24.60 -8.08 -4.99
C GLY A 363 -23.19 -7.65 -5.34
N GLN A 364 -22.34 -7.50 -4.35
CA GLN A 364 -20.94 -7.12 -4.53
C GLN A 364 -20.01 -8.32 -4.79
N GLY A 365 -20.52 -9.55 -4.70
CA GLY A 365 -19.76 -10.78 -4.90
C GLY A 365 -19.64 -11.64 -3.65
N LEU A 366 -18.76 -12.62 -3.66
CA LEU A 366 -18.48 -13.53 -2.56
C LEU A 366 -17.43 -12.92 -1.61
N LEU A 367 -17.69 -12.97 -0.31
CA LEU A 367 -16.79 -12.51 0.75
C LEU A 367 -15.40 -13.15 0.62
N ASP A 368 -14.35 -12.35 0.76
CA ASP A 368 -12.96 -12.79 0.62
C ASP A 368 -12.05 -12.07 1.62
N LEU A 369 -11.67 -12.75 2.69
CA LEU A 369 -10.81 -12.18 3.74
C LEU A 369 -9.36 -12.02 3.31
N GLU A 370 -8.88 -12.82 2.34
CA GLU A 370 -7.55 -12.61 1.82
C GLU A 370 -7.45 -11.24 1.13
N ARG A 371 -8.41 -10.95 0.25
CA ARG A 371 -8.47 -9.65 -0.46
C ARG A 371 -8.76 -8.50 0.49
N ALA A 372 -9.65 -8.70 1.48
CA ALA A 372 -10.00 -7.66 2.45
C ALA A 372 -8.85 -7.28 3.38
N THR A 373 -7.91 -8.18 3.64
CA THR A 373 -6.74 -7.92 4.49
C THR A 373 -5.50 -7.46 3.71
N ARG A 374 -5.54 -7.41 2.38
CA ARG A 374 -4.51 -6.80 1.51
C ARG A 374 -4.76 -5.31 1.32
N PRO A 375 -3.73 -4.53 0.93
CA PRO A 375 -3.93 -3.14 0.53
C PRO A 375 -4.94 -2.99 -0.60
N VAL A 376 -5.76 -1.94 -0.54
CA VAL A 376 -6.75 -1.60 -1.58
C VAL A 376 -6.43 -0.22 -2.15
N GLY A 377 -6.34 -0.14 -3.48
CA GLY A 377 -6.02 1.10 -4.19
C GLY A 377 -4.54 1.47 -4.13
N ALA A 378 -4.23 2.74 -4.25
CA ALA A 378 -2.85 3.22 -4.30
C ALA A 378 -2.26 3.34 -2.89
N LEU A 379 -1.08 2.74 -2.70
CA LEU A 379 -0.27 2.95 -1.50
C LEU A 379 0.46 4.29 -1.55
N GLY A 380 0.61 4.91 -0.39
CA GLY A 380 1.39 6.15 -0.26
C GLY A 380 1.95 6.36 1.15
N ILE A 381 2.96 7.21 1.24
CA ILE A 381 3.56 7.62 2.49
C ILE A 381 2.67 8.70 3.13
N PRO A 382 2.16 8.50 4.36
CA PRO A 382 1.35 9.51 5.02
C PRO A 382 2.20 10.73 5.39
N THR A 383 1.63 11.94 5.25
CA THR A 383 2.32 13.22 5.54
C THR A 383 1.79 13.94 6.77
N THR A 384 0.52 14.31 6.78
CA THR A 384 -0.10 15.11 7.87
C THR A 384 -1.24 14.38 8.58
N GLY A 385 -1.34 13.07 8.41
CA GLY A 385 -2.41 12.23 8.95
C GLY A 385 -2.69 11.06 8.03
N ARG A 386 -3.81 10.37 8.23
CA ARG A 386 -4.12 9.14 7.48
C ARG A 386 -4.54 9.39 6.04
N VAL A 387 -5.14 10.55 5.75
CA VAL A 387 -5.75 10.89 4.45
C VAL A 387 -4.70 11.39 3.46
N ASN A 388 -3.83 12.29 3.93
CA ASN A 388 -2.83 12.92 3.04
C ASN A 388 -1.61 12.03 2.90
N LYS A 389 -1.38 11.54 1.68
CA LYS A 389 -0.27 10.63 1.36
C LYS A 389 0.42 11.01 0.05
N ILE A 390 1.72 10.76 -0.02
CA ILE A 390 2.50 10.84 -1.24
C ILE A 390 2.53 9.47 -1.88
N ALA A 391 2.18 9.37 -3.16
CA ALA A 391 2.19 8.11 -3.89
C ALA A 391 3.58 7.46 -3.86
N LEU A 392 3.62 6.14 -3.74
CA LEU A 392 4.85 5.34 -3.83
C LEU A 392 5.38 5.34 -5.27
N SER A 393 5.92 6.47 -5.69
CA SER A 393 6.55 6.66 -6.98
C SER A 393 7.87 7.38 -6.80
N GLY A 394 8.72 7.33 -7.82
CA GLY A 394 10.03 7.97 -7.79
C GLY A 394 11.15 7.03 -7.35
N GLY A 395 12.32 7.58 -7.23
CA GLY A 395 13.53 6.84 -6.92
C GLY A 395 14.69 7.76 -6.60
N PHE A 396 15.82 7.15 -6.38
CA PHE A 396 17.08 7.80 -6.15
C PHE A 396 18.02 7.43 -7.27
N SER A 397 18.68 8.42 -7.88
CA SER A 397 19.74 8.23 -8.85
C SER A 397 21.01 8.91 -8.35
N THR A 398 22.16 8.27 -8.50
CA THR A 398 23.44 8.83 -8.08
C THR A 398 24.46 8.84 -9.21
N ASN A 399 25.15 9.97 -9.36
CA ASN A 399 26.36 10.09 -10.17
C ASN A 399 27.62 10.19 -9.30
N THR A 400 27.43 10.53 -8.04
CA THR A 400 28.46 10.54 -7.00
C THR A 400 28.01 9.62 -5.88
N SER A 401 28.78 8.83 -5.50
CA SER A 401 28.76 7.64 -4.72
C SER A 401 28.44 7.74 -3.22
N GLY A 402 27.91 6.70 -2.70
CA GLY A 402 28.30 6.04 -1.45
C GLY A 402 27.40 6.18 -0.25
N GLY A 403 26.68 7.24 -0.03
CA GLY A 403 25.79 7.40 1.14
C GLY A 403 24.47 6.64 1.04
N LEU A 404 24.15 6.06 -0.10
CA LEU A 404 22.85 5.50 -0.40
C LEU A 404 22.59 4.14 0.23
N THR A 405 23.60 3.31 0.37
CA THR A 405 23.47 2.02 1.07
C THR A 405 23.08 2.23 2.53
N ALA A 406 23.58 3.28 3.17
CA ALA A 406 23.21 3.63 4.53
C ALA A 406 21.75 4.12 4.64
N ILE A 407 21.25 4.91 3.67
CA ILE A 407 19.85 5.32 3.58
C ILE A 407 18.98 4.10 3.29
N SER A 408 19.36 3.27 2.31
CA SER A 408 18.64 2.06 1.92
C SER A 408 18.37 1.14 3.11
N SER A 409 19.33 0.91 3.98
CA SER A 409 19.17 0.08 5.18
C SER A 409 18.12 0.62 6.16
N LYS A 410 17.89 1.93 6.19
CA LYS A 410 16.89 2.58 7.03
C LYS A 410 15.47 2.48 6.46
N LEU A 411 15.34 2.20 5.18
CA LEU A 411 14.07 2.10 4.46
C LEU A 411 13.51 0.67 4.40
N SER A 412 14.04 -0.27 5.16
CA SER A 412 13.60 -1.67 5.17
C SER A 412 12.18 -1.88 5.75
N SER A 413 11.65 -0.89 6.49
CA SER A 413 10.30 -0.96 7.06
C SER A 413 9.71 0.45 7.14
N VAL A 414 9.05 0.88 6.06
CA VAL A 414 8.39 2.18 5.94
C VAL A 414 6.90 1.99 6.04
N MET A 415 6.22 2.72 6.94
CA MET A 415 4.78 2.71 7.02
C MET A 415 4.18 3.44 5.82
N VAL A 416 3.19 2.80 5.19
CA VAL A 416 2.40 3.35 4.09
C VAL A 416 0.91 3.19 4.38
N THR A 417 0.08 3.99 3.74
CA THR A 417 -1.38 3.87 3.84
C THR A 417 -2.01 3.57 2.49
N ASP A 418 -3.11 2.82 2.52
CA ASP A 418 -3.95 2.55 1.36
C ASP A 418 -5.12 3.55 1.23
N ASP A 419 -6.09 3.28 0.32
CA ASP A 419 -7.25 4.15 0.09
C ASP A 419 -8.31 4.05 1.20
N PHE A 420 -8.18 3.11 2.14
CA PHE A 420 -8.98 2.98 3.35
C PHE A 420 -8.28 3.51 4.60
N GLU A 421 -7.20 4.26 4.43
CA GLU A 421 -6.40 4.82 5.54
C GLU A 421 -5.79 3.74 6.44
N ARG A 422 -5.58 2.52 5.91
CA ARG A 422 -5.01 1.39 6.62
C ARG A 422 -3.50 1.41 6.50
N ASP A 423 -2.83 1.17 7.62
CA ASP A 423 -1.37 1.17 7.67
C ASP A 423 -0.80 -0.22 7.34
N TYR A 424 0.21 -0.20 6.46
CA TYR A 424 1.02 -1.33 6.07
C TYR A 424 2.49 -0.96 6.17
N TYR A 425 3.38 -1.95 6.19
CA TYR A 425 4.82 -1.73 6.20
C TYR A 425 5.43 -2.34 4.95
N VAL A 426 6.21 -1.52 4.23
CA VAL A 426 6.84 -1.92 2.98
C VAL A 426 8.36 -1.78 3.07
N ASP A 427 9.07 -2.68 2.41
CA ASP A 427 10.51 -2.57 2.24
C ASP A 427 10.81 -1.68 1.02
N MET A 428 11.29 -0.47 1.29
CA MET A 428 11.72 0.49 0.27
C MET A 428 13.24 0.52 0.09
N SER A 429 13.99 -0.41 0.69
CA SER A 429 15.44 -0.45 0.58
C SER A 429 15.93 -0.51 -0.88
N LYS A 430 15.19 -1.16 -1.76
CA LYS A 430 15.46 -1.27 -3.20
C LYS A 430 15.05 -0.05 -4.01
N ALA A 431 14.29 0.90 -3.44
CA ALA A 431 13.95 2.16 -4.12
C ALA A 431 15.17 3.08 -4.29
N ALA A 432 16.20 2.89 -3.47
CA ALA A 432 17.51 3.51 -3.61
C ALA A 432 18.36 2.73 -4.63
N ASN A 433 18.00 2.74 -5.89
CA ASN A 433 18.76 2.12 -6.95
C ASN A 433 19.96 3.02 -7.33
N THR A 434 21.16 2.53 -7.05
CA THR A 434 22.41 3.14 -7.52
C THR A 434 22.59 2.82 -9.02
N LYS A 435 21.97 3.61 -9.88
CA LYS A 435 22.31 3.60 -11.31
C LYS A 435 22.92 4.95 -11.63
N ARG A 436 24.21 4.95 -12.02
CA ARG A 436 24.78 6.12 -12.67
C ARG A 436 23.94 6.38 -13.93
N ALA A 437 23.38 7.59 -14.08
CA ALA A 437 22.88 8.01 -15.38
C ALA A 437 24.01 7.74 -16.38
N ARG A 438 23.69 7.05 -17.47
CA ARG A 438 24.68 6.69 -18.48
C ARG A 438 25.36 7.98 -18.94
N ALA A 439 26.60 8.17 -18.54
CA ALA A 439 27.38 9.29 -19.06
C ALA A 439 27.46 9.08 -20.56
N ASP A 440 26.92 10.01 -21.34
CA ASP A 440 27.19 10.00 -22.76
C ASP A 440 28.70 10.06 -22.94
N PHE A 441 29.22 8.98 -23.47
CA PHE A 441 30.65 8.84 -23.65
C PHE A 441 31.09 9.86 -24.70
N ASN A 442 31.73 10.95 -24.26
CA ASN A 442 32.41 11.85 -25.17
C ASN A 442 33.93 11.60 -25.07
N PRO A 443 34.50 10.87 -26.00
CA PRO A 443 35.94 10.56 -26.01
C PRO A 443 36.83 11.81 -26.06
N ASN A 444 36.35 12.93 -26.62
CA ASN A 444 37.11 14.18 -26.69
C ASN A 444 37.31 14.81 -25.31
N THR A 445 36.31 14.74 -24.39
CA THR A 445 36.46 15.27 -23.03
C THR A 445 37.36 14.39 -22.16
N LYS A 446 37.44 13.10 -22.44
CA LYS A 446 38.30 12.16 -21.69
C LYS A 446 39.76 12.21 -22.13
N ALA A 447 40.02 12.58 -23.39
CA ALA A 447 41.37 12.62 -23.95
C ALA A 447 42.11 13.91 -23.69
N ASN A 448 41.47 14.98 -23.24
CA ASN A 448 42.11 16.24 -22.82
C ASN A 448 42.20 16.36 -21.31
N PHE A 449 42.56 15.27 -20.63
CA PHE A 449 42.47 15.11 -19.19
C PHE A 449 43.18 16.22 -18.39
N TYR A 450 44.35 16.67 -18.84
CA TYR A 450 45.13 17.67 -18.11
C TYR A 450 44.75 19.11 -18.46
N GLU A 451 44.16 19.38 -19.63
CA GLU A 451 43.85 20.74 -20.06
C GLU A 451 42.40 21.15 -19.70
N GLU A 452 41.49 20.19 -19.63
CA GLU A 452 40.06 20.45 -19.48
C GLU A 452 39.36 19.63 -18.37
N PHE A 453 40.15 18.93 -17.53
CA PHE A 453 39.54 18.14 -16.46
C PHE A 453 38.85 19.04 -15.44
N ASN A 454 37.52 18.97 -15.41
CA ASN A 454 36.70 19.53 -14.35
C ASN A 454 35.69 18.45 -13.91
N PRO A 455 35.88 17.82 -12.74
CA PRO A 455 35.03 16.74 -12.30
C PRO A 455 33.59 17.18 -12.06
N TYR A 456 33.34 18.45 -11.70
CA TYR A 456 31.99 18.99 -11.48
C TYR A 456 31.26 19.21 -12.81
N ASN A 457 31.93 19.44 -13.91
CA ASN A 457 31.32 19.55 -15.23
C ASN A 457 30.72 18.20 -15.70
N LYS A 458 31.27 17.09 -15.23
CA LYS A 458 30.76 15.74 -15.55
C LYS A 458 29.47 15.37 -14.82
N LEU A 459 29.08 16.11 -13.79
CA LEU A 459 27.92 15.80 -12.98
C LEU A 459 26.58 16.09 -13.71
N ASN A 460 26.58 17.03 -14.67
CA ASN A 460 25.35 17.55 -15.27
C ASN A 460 25.32 17.64 -16.80
N PHE A 461 26.19 16.94 -17.52
CA PHE A 461 26.13 16.81 -19.00
C PHE A 461 25.93 18.16 -19.74
N TYR A 462 26.75 19.15 -19.42
CA TYR A 462 26.65 20.44 -20.09
C TYR A 462 27.02 20.33 -21.58
N THR A 463 26.15 20.85 -22.45
CA THR A 463 26.27 20.75 -23.90
C THR A 463 27.05 21.92 -24.52
N ALA A 464 27.07 23.07 -23.81
CA ALA A 464 27.77 24.27 -24.28
C ALA A 464 28.89 24.64 -23.32
N ASN A 465 30.13 24.70 -23.85
CA ASN A 465 31.32 25.11 -23.11
C ASN A 465 31.94 26.32 -23.81
N ALA A 466 32.31 27.33 -23.04
CA ALA A 466 33.06 28.49 -23.52
C ALA A 466 34.28 28.72 -22.64
N LYS A 467 35.44 29.01 -23.26
CA LYS A 467 36.67 29.40 -22.59
C LYS A 467 37.12 30.75 -23.14
N LEU A 468 37.37 31.70 -22.24
CA LEU A 468 37.96 32.97 -22.55
C LEU A 468 39.32 33.07 -21.83
N GLN A 469 40.34 33.59 -22.49
CA GLN A 469 41.65 33.76 -21.90
C GLN A 469 42.08 35.21 -22.02
N SER A 470 42.61 35.76 -20.94
CA SER A 470 43.17 37.12 -20.90
C SER A 470 44.47 37.10 -20.05
N GLY A 471 45.61 37.07 -20.71
CA GLY A 471 46.91 36.93 -20.06
C GLY A 471 47.06 35.59 -19.32
N GLU A 472 47.40 35.67 -18.04
CA GLU A 472 47.53 34.49 -17.15
C GLU A 472 46.17 33.97 -16.62
N TYR A 473 45.07 34.66 -16.91
CA TYR A 473 43.71 34.31 -16.44
C TYR A 473 42.91 33.59 -17.50
N ASP A 474 42.20 32.59 -17.10
CA ASP A 474 41.19 31.91 -17.91
C ASP A 474 39.81 31.92 -17.22
N PHE A 475 38.76 32.00 -18.04
CA PHE A 475 37.37 31.94 -17.64
C PHE A 475 36.72 30.78 -18.36
N LYS A 476 36.07 29.89 -17.62
CA LYS A 476 35.34 28.75 -18.20
C LYS A 476 33.88 28.86 -17.83
N PHE A 477 33.01 28.60 -18.79
CA PHE A 477 31.54 28.58 -18.62
C PHE A 477 30.99 27.33 -19.26
N SER A 478 30.01 26.70 -18.59
CA SER A 478 29.25 25.60 -19.16
C SER A 478 27.78 25.82 -18.88
N ALA A 479 26.91 25.57 -19.88
CA ALA A 479 25.48 25.67 -19.78
C ALA A 479 24.86 24.42 -20.36
N ASN A 480 23.64 24.10 -19.91
CA ASN A 480 22.79 23.08 -20.50
C ASN A 480 21.68 23.70 -21.34
N ASP A 481 20.93 22.89 -22.10
CA ASP A 481 19.87 23.32 -23.00
C ASP A 481 18.65 23.96 -22.27
N VAL A 482 18.61 23.93 -20.95
CA VAL A 482 17.50 24.44 -20.11
C VAL A 482 17.77 25.87 -19.59
N ALA A 483 18.62 26.65 -20.26
CA ALA A 483 18.84 28.09 -20.05
C ALA A 483 19.30 28.52 -18.64
N SER A 484 19.80 27.63 -17.80
CA SER A 484 20.43 28.00 -16.53
C SER A 484 21.96 27.88 -16.64
N LEU A 485 22.68 28.94 -16.22
CA LEU A 485 24.11 28.89 -16.12
C LEU A 485 24.52 27.77 -15.15
N GLY A 486 25.07 26.69 -15.68
CA GLY A 486 25.41 25.54 -14.88
C GLY A 486 26.72 25.76 -14.11
N LEU A 487 27.80 26.13 -14.80
CA LEU A 487 29.13 26.24 -14.21
C LEU A 487 29.83 27.53 -14.68
N ALA A 488 30.50 28.18 -13.74
CA ALA A 488 31.40 29.27 -14.03
C ALA A 488 32.68 29.06 -13.22
N GLU A 489 33.85 29.26 -13.85
CA GLU A 489 35.15 29.11 -13.23
C GLU A 489 36.10 30.21 -13.71
N ILE A 490 36.88 30.76 -12.79
CA ILE A 490 38.03 31.65 -13.09
C ILE A 490 39.29 30.96 -12.59
N GLY A 491 40.36 30.98 -13.39
CA GLY A 491 41.66 30.44 -13.01
C GLY A 491 42.81 31.37 -13.38
N LYS A 492 43.90 31.22 -12.65
CA LYS A 492 45.15 31.85 -12.96
C LYS A 492 46.24 30.80 -13.12
N THR A 493 46.90 30.80 -14.26
CA THR A 493 48.05 29.93 -14.53
C THR A 493 49.33 30.73 -14.32
N THR A 494 50.20 30.24 -13.46
CA THR A 494 51.53 30.83 -13.18
C THR A 494 52.61 29.87 -13.64
N LYS A 495 53.52 30.36 -14.48
CA LYS A 495 54.70 29.62 -14.89
C LYS A 495 55.74 29.69 -13.78
N LEU A 496 56.08 28.53 -13.20
CA LEU A 496 57.11 28.45 -12.14
C LEU A 496 58.53 28.44 -12.71
N ASN A 497 58.69 27.76 -13.86
CA ASN A 497 59.92 27.70 -14.64
C ASN A 497 59.62 27.24 -16.06
N ASP A 498 60.61 26.98 -16.91
CA ASP A 498 60.42 26.56 -18.31
C ASP A 498 59.77 25.18 -18.46
N ARG A 499 59.74 24.36 -17.37
CA ARG A 499 59.18 23.00 -17.35
C ARG A 499 57.95 22.86 -16.49
N ALA A 500 57.60 23.87 -15.67
CA ALA A 500 56.56 23.75 -14.69
C ALA A 500 55.58 24.92 -14.72
N ASN A 501 54.32 24.61 -14.67
CA ASN A 501 53.26 25.58 -14.41
C ASN A 501 52.27 25.06 -13.37
N VAL A 502 51.63 25.98 -12.67
CA VAL A 502 50.58 25.72 -11.70
C VAL A 502 49.39 26.62 -12.00
N ARG A 503 48.23 26.07 -12.01
CA ARG A 503 46.96 26.79 -12.12
C ARG A 503 46.17 26.68 -10.82
N VAL A 504 45.69 27.82 -10.32
CA VAL A 504 44.73 27.89 -9.22
C VAL A 504 43.43 28.44 -9.76
N GLY A 505 42.36 27.78 -9.49
CA GLY A 505 41.01 28.18 -9.96
C GLY A 505 39.96 28.15 -8.85
N PHE A 506 38.95 29.00 -9.04
CA PHE A 506 37.77 29.07 -8.22
C PHE A 506 36.52 29.08 -9.14
N GLY A 507 35.50 28.37 -8.74
CA GLY A 507 34.27 28.30 -9.53
C GLY A 507 33.04 28.01 -8.72
N MET A 508 31.93 28.05 -9.44
CA MET A 508 30.59 27.73 -8.92
C MET A 508 29.85 26.85 -9.90
N LEU A 509 29.01 25.98 -9.34
CA LEU A 509 28.11 25.09 -10.08
C LEU A 509 26.71 25.26 -9.51
N ASN A 510 25.76 25.52 -10.38
CA ASN A 510 24.32 25.52 -10.05
C ASN A 510 23.64 24.32 -10.71
N GLU A 511 22.96 23.53 -9.91
CA GLU A 511 22.25 22.32 -10.35
C GLU A 511 20.75 22.47 -10.08
N GLN A 512 19.93 21.97 -11.00
CA GLN A 512 18.47 21.91 -10.84
C GLN A 512 18.05 20.44 -10.67
N ASN A 513 17.20 20.19 -9.69
CA ASN A 513 16.70 18.85 -9.32
C ASN A 513 17.79 17.83 -8.91
N THR A 514 19.01 18.29 -8.70
CA THR A 514 20.17 17.48 -8.33
C THR A 514 21.03 18.19 -7.30
N TRP A 515 21.83 17.42 -6.53
CA TRP A 515 22.93 17.95 -5.71
C TRP A 515 24.17 17.06 -5.89
N VAL A 516 25.27 17.66 -6.29
CA VAL A 516 26.51 16.95 -6.62
C VAL A 516 26.23 15.75 -7.55
N GLY A 517 25.38 15.96 -8.56
CA GLY A 517 24.97 14.93 -9.51
C GLY A 517 24.01 13.86 -9.00
N ASN A 518 23.55 13.96 -7.76
CA ASN A 518 22.55 13.02 -7.22
C ASN A 518 21.14 13.60 -7.36
N SER A 519 20.16 12.78 -7.65
CA SER A 519 18.75 13.18 -7.69
C SER A 519 17.88 12.33 -6.78
N ILE A 520 16.87 12.97 -6.19
CA ILE A 520 15.83 12.32 -5.37
C ILE A 520 14.49 12.74 -5.95
N SER A 521 13.55 11.80 -6.04
CA SER A 521 12.22 12.09 -6.58
C SER A 521 11.12 11.30 -5.90
N GLY A 522 9.88 11.79 -6.01
CA GLY A 522 8.66 11.12 -5.55
C GLY A 522 8.59 10.98 -4.05
N ALA A 523 8.26 9.78 -3.58
CA ALA A 523 8.05 9.47 -2.16
C ALA A 523 9.30 9.66 -1.29
N LEU A 524 10.50 9.58 -1.88
CA LEU A 524 11.75 9.83 -1.16
C LEU A 524 12.01 11.31 -0.89
N GLY A 525 11.37 12.23 -1.62
CA GLY A 525 11.55 13.67 -1.53
C GLY A 525 11.95 14.26 -2.87
N GLN A 526 12.28 15.55 -2.90
CA GLN A 526 12.72 16.23 -4.12
C GLN A 526 13.78 17.29 -3.81
N VAL A 527 14.91 17.18 -4.48
CA VAL A 527 15.87 18.28 -4.57
C VAL A 527 15.33 19.30 -5.55
N GLN A 528 15.22 20.56 -5.15
CA GLN A 528 14.81 21.67 -6.03
C GLN A 528 16.02 22.24 -6.77
N SER A 529 17.07 22.53 -6.03
CA SER A 529 18.32 23.05 -6.56
C SER A 529 19.47 22.82 -5.61
N SER A 530 20.70 22.89 -6.13
CA SER A 530 21.89 23.00 -5.30
C SER A 530 22.89 24.00 -5.87
N PHE A 531 23.70 24.51 -4.99
CA PHE A 531 24.76 25.46 -5.34
C PHE A 531 26.09 24.99 -4.74
N THR A 532 27.05 24.72 -5.61
CA THR A 532 28.39 24.27 -5.24
C THR A 532 29.43 25.36 -5.53
N THR A 533 30.20 25.74 -4.53
CA THR A 533 31.44 26.50 -4.73
C THR A 533 32.61 25.52 -4.70
N PHE A 534 33.58 25.71 -5.57
CA PHE A 534 34.74 24.84 -5.61
C PHE A 534 36.04 25.62 -5.86
N SER A 535 37.18 25.05 -5.40
CA SER A 535 38.52 25.48 -5.75
C SER A 535 39.28 24.33 -6.37
N ASN A 536 40.24 24.64 -7.24
CA ASN A 536 41.13 23.65 -7.82
C ASN A 536 42.60 24.13 -7.87
N PHE A 537 43.47 23.12 -7.82
CA PHE A 537 44.89 23.26 -8.03
C PHE A 537 45.28 22.26 -9.09
N THR A 538 45.92 22.73 -10.18
CA THR A 538 46.39 21.88 -11.27
C THR A 538 47.88 22.17 -11.50
N GLY A 539 48.67 21.13 -11.49
CA GLY A 539 50.13 21.20 -11.78
C GLY A 539 50.43 20.46 -13.07
N HIS A 540 51.39 20.99 -13.81
CA HIS A 540 51.94 20.36 -15.00
C HIS A 540 53.47 20.50 -14.97
N TYR A 541 54.17 19.43 -15.32
CA TYR A 541 55.64 19.39 -15.32
C TYR A 541 56.19 18.61 -16.51
N ASP A 542 57.02 19.24 -17.35
CA ASP A 542 57.70 18.62 -18.47
C ASP A 542 58.93 17.85 -17.97
N LEU A 543 58.82 16.51 -17.98
CA LEU A 543 59.93 15.62 -17.62
C LEU A 543 61.05 15.67 -18.67
N ASN A 544 60.65 15.72 -19.94
CA ASN A 544 61.53 15.95 -21.08
C ASN A 544 60.72 16.53 -22.27
N LYS A 545 61.30 16.68 -23.45
CA LYS A 545 60.66 17.24 -24.64
C LYS A 545 59.44 16.43 -25.16
N HIS A 546 59.29 15.21 -24.69
CA HIS A 546 58.20 14.29 -25.14
C HIS A 546 57.30 13.82 -24.02
N MET A 547 57.70 13.98 -22.77
CA MET A 547 56.95 13.42 -21.65
C MET A 547 56.66 14.52 -20.63
N SER A 548 55.44 14.54 -20.14
CA SER A 548 54.99 15.41 -19.05
C SER A 548 54.21 14.62 -17.99
N ALA A 549 54.23 15.14 -16.77
CA ALA A 549 53.41 14.72 -15.66
C ALA A 549 52.40 15.81 -15.31
N PHE A 550 51.21 15.41 -14.94
CA PHE A 550 50.18 16.36 -14.51
C PHE A 550 49.42 15.83 -13.30
N GLY A 551 48.79 16.73 -12.58
CA GLY A 551 47.86 16.37 -11.49
C GLY A 551 46.96 17.53 -11.12
N SER A 552 45.77 17.20 -10.63
CA SER A 552 44.84 18.20 -10.09
C SER A 552 44.13 17.69 -8.84
N VAL A 553 43.79 18.64 -7.98
CA VAL A 553 42.93 18.44 -6.81
C VAL A 553 41.80 19.47 -6.85
N TRP A 554 40.61 19.00 -6.56
CA TRP A 554 39.38 19.79 -6.56
C TRP A 554 38.69 19.62 -5.19
N LEU A 555 38.29 20.76 -4.59
CA LEU A 555 37.59 20.81 -3.31
C LEU A 555 36.28 21.58 -3.51
N GLY A 556 35.17 21.05 -3.08
CA GLY A 556 33.85 21.67 -3.24
C GLY A 556 33.01 21.64 -1.99
N GLN A 557 32.21 22.69 -1.82
CA GLN A 557 31.18 22.78 -0.82
C GLN A 557 29.83 23.05 -1.50
N THR A 558 28.83 22.21 -1.21
CA THR A 558 27.50 22.27 -1.82
C THR A 558 26.46 22.56 -0.78
N GLU A 559 25.58 23.52 -1.06
CA GLU A 559 24.34 23.77 -0.34
C GLU A 559 23.16 23.28 -1.17
N THR A 560 22.19 22.64 -0.52
CA THR A 560 21.08 21.98 -1.19
C THR A 560 19.75 22.55 -0.71
N ASN A 561 18.89 22.93 -1.64
CA ASN A 561 17.49 23.30 -1.37
C ASN A 561 16.58 22.12 -1.68
N MET A 562 15.84 21.66 -0.66
CA MET A 562 14.92 20.54 -0.79
C MET A 562 13.46 20.93 -0.55
N GLN A 563 12.57 20.27 -1.24
CA GLN A 563 11.16 20.25 -0.87
C GLN A 563 10.99 19.28 0.31
N SER A 564 10.43 19.76 1.43
CA SER A 564 10.28 19.00 2.68
C SER A 564 9.15 17.94 2.68
N THR A 565 8.65 17.56 1.50
CA THR A 565 7.55 16.61 1.33
C THR A 565 8.09 15.25 0.89
N GLY A 566 8.48 14.38 1.79
CA GLY A 566 9.00 13.04 1.47
C GLY A 566 9.74 12.45 2.65
N LEU A 567 10.30 11.27 2.47
CA LEU A 567 11.09 10.60 3.53
C LEU A 567 12.40 11.34 3.80
N ILE A 568 13.06 11.86 2.77
CA ILE A 568 14.27 12.67 2.92
C ILE A 568 13.85 14.13 2.98
N THR A 569 14.02 14.75 4.13
CA THR A 569 13.51 16.08 4.42
C THR A 569 14.56 17.18 4.35
N ASN A 570 15.83 16.81 4.44
CA ASN A 570 16.94 17.75 4.35
C ASN A 570 18.24 17.05 3.96
N VAL A 571 19.10 17.77 3.21
CA VAL A 571 20.50 17.44 2.97
C VAL A 571 21.33 18.55 3.59
N SER A 572 22.27 18.21 4.49
CA SER A 572 23.18 19.20 5.08
C SER A 572 24.12 19.75 4.02
N ALA A 573 24.80 20.87 4.33
CA ALA A 573 25.93 21.30 3.55
C ALA A 573 26.91 20.13 3.33
N THR A 574 27.28 19.88 2.08
CA THR A 574 28.02 18.70 1.64
C THR A 574 29.41 19.14 1.18
N GLN A 575 30.44 18.48 1.71
CA GLN A 575 31.81 18.71 1.24
C GLN A 575 32.26 17.54 0.36
N SER A 576 32.89 17.87 -0.75
CA SER A 576 33.33 16.90 -1.76
C SER A 576 34.73 17.22 -2.25
N TYR A 577 35.43 16.19 -2.75
CA TYR A 577 36.71 16.33 -3.40
C TYR A 577 36.81 15.39 -4.59
N SER A 578 37.77 15.71 -5.44
CA SER A 578 38.20 14.87 -6.57
C SER A 578 39.68 15.13 -6.84
N TRP A 579 40.38 14.16 -7.39
CA TRP A 579 41.76 14.36 -7.84
C TRP A 579 42.05 13.47 -9.06
N ASN A 580 43.05 13.89 -9.81
CA ASN A 580 43.67 13.07 -10.85
C ASN A 580 45.18 13.28 -10.89
N VAL A 581 45.90 12.27 -11.36
CA VAL A 581 47.32 12.34 -11.73
C VAL A 581 47.51 11.55 -12.99
N GLY A 582 48.51 11.91 -13.79
CA GLY A 582 48.77 11.18 -15.02
C GLY A 582 50.13 11.55 -15.64
N LEU A 583 50.47 10.74 -16.65
CA LEU A 583 51.61 10.94 -17.52
C LEU A 583 51.11 11.04 -18.95
N ASP A 584 51.65 11.94 -19.71
CA ASP A 584 51.43 12.10 -21.15
C ASP A 584 52.78 12.03 -21.88
N TRP A 585 52.80 11.29 -22.97
CA TRP A 585 53.91 11.22 -23.89
C TRP A 585 53.44 11.67 -25.27
N SER A 586 54.13 12.59 -25.90
CA SER A 586 53.80 13.15 -27.20
C SER A 586 55.00 13.21 -28.13
N GLN A 587 54.83 12.69 -29.35
CA GLN A 587 55.81 12.85 -30.40
C GLN A 587 55.08 12.92 -31.76
N ASP A 588 55.38 13.97 -32.54
CA ASP A 588 54.78 14.23 -33.84
C ASP A 588 53.23 14.27 -33.74
N ALA A 589 52.55 13.42 -34.47
CA ALA A 589 51.10 13.34 -34.48
C ALA A 589 50.51 12.42 -33.38
N HIS A 590 51.36 11.74 -32.61
CA HIS A 590 50.96 10.71 -31.65
C HIS A 590 51.08 11.20 -30.21
N SER A 591 50.10 10.87 -29.37
CA SER A 591 50.18 11.04 -27.93
C SER A 591 49.62 9.78 -27.23
N TYR A 592 50.21 9.42 -26.10
CA TYR A 592 49.81 8.33 -25.22
C TYR A 592 49.74 8.87 -23.81
N GLY A 593 48.73 8.47 -23.05
CA GLY A 593 48.63 8.86 -21.67
C GLY A 593 48.10 7.76 -20.78
N ALA A 594 48.52 7.81 -19.51
CA ALA A 594 47.98 7.00 -18.44
C ALA A 594 47.49 7.88 -17.31
N THR A 595 46.38 7.57 -16.70
CA THR A 595 45.77 8.37 -15.67
C THR A 595 45.29 7.49 -14.50
N LEU A 596 45.40 8.05 -13.29
CA LEU A 596 44.77 7.57 -12.08
C LEU A 596 43.91 8.70 -11.52
N SER A 597 42.64 8.46 -11.28
CA SER A 597 41.74 9.51 -10.78
C SER A 597 40.76 8.97 -9.76
N GLN A 598 40.25 9.87 -8.94
CA GLN A 598 39.12 9.66 -8.07
C GLN A 598 38.01 10.63 -8.51
N PRO A 599 36.83 10.12 -8.88
CA PRO A 599 35.67 10.96 -9.18
C PRO A 599 35.26 11.82 -8.00
N VAL A 600 34.37 12.80 -8.22
CA VAL A 600 33.82 13.61 -7.14
C VAL A 600 33.25 12.70 -6.05
N THR A 601 33.79 12.80 -4.86
CA THR A 601 33.45 11.99 -3.71
C THR A 601 33.07 12.88 -2.54
N VAL A 602 31.94 12.61 -1.92
CA VAL A 602 31.46 13.29 -0.70
C VAL A 602 32.27 12.74 0.49
N TYR A 603 32.98 13.59 1.22
CA TYR A 603 33.69 13.18 2.44
C TYR A 603 33.06 13.72 3.73
N GLN A 604 32.11 14.66 3.61
CA GLN A 604 31.31 15.16 4.72
C GLN A 604 29.93 15.59 4.24
N GLY A 605 28.90 15.07 4.91
CA GLY A 605 27.49 15.40 4.65
C GLY A 605 26.56 14.41 5.32
N THR A 606 25.35 14.85 5.56
CA THR A 606 24.29 14.02 6.14
C THR A 606 22.95 14.32 5.48
N VAL A 607 22.07 13.33 5.48
CA VAL A 607 20.65 13.50 5.13
C VAL A 607 19.79 13.23 6.35
N ASN A 608 18.71 13.98 6.50
CA ASN A 608 17.66 13.70 7.47
C ASN A 608 16.59 12.86 6.79
N VAL A 609 16.25 11.72 7.39
CA VAL A 609 15.23 10.79 6.90
C VAL A 609 14.16 10.67 7.95
N ASP A 610 12.93 11.09 7.63
CA ASP A 610 11.76 11.03 8.50
C ASP A 610 10.91 9.83 8.09
N ILE A 611 11.04 8.71 8.83
CA ILE A 611 10.39 7.44 8.53
C ILE A 611 9.08 7.33 9.31
N PRO A 612 7.90 7.27 8.66
CA PRO A 612 6.65 7.08 9.36
C PRO A 612 6.61 5.69 10.01
N THR A 613 6.25 5.64 11.29
CA THR A 613 6.28 4.42 12.12
C THR A 613 4.93 4.06 12.73
N GLY A 614 3.94 4.95 12.63
CA GLY A 614 2.62 4.76 13.20
C GLY A 614 1.85 6.06 13.32
N TYR A 615 0.78 6.03 14.10
CA TYR A 615 -0.05 7.20 14.38
C TYR A 615 -0.17 7.44 15.89
N ASN A 616 -0.20 8.70 16.27
CA ASN A 616 -0.59 9.14 17.61
C ASN A 616 -2.10 8.94 17.84
N ALA A 617 -2.54 9.01 19.08
CA ALA A 617 -3.96 8.90 19.43
C ALA A 617 -4.83 9.99 18.76
N ASN A 618 -4.27 11.15 18.43
CA ASN A 618 -4.94 12.24 17.71
C ASN A 618 -4.91 12.07 16.17
N GLY A 619 -4.39 10.95 15.65
CA GLY A 619 -4.31 10.67 14.22
C GLY A 619 -3.13 11.31 13.48
N THR A 620 -2.22 12.02 14.17
CA THR A 620 -1.00 12.54 13.55
C THR A 620 0.03 11.44 13.35
N VAL A 621 0.85 11.56 12.30
CA VAL A 621 1.89 10.58 11.96
C VAL A 621 3.05 10.67 12.95
N ASN A 622 3.49 9.51 13.46
CA ASN A 622 4.74 9.38 14.21
C ASN A 622 5.89 9.10 13.25
N TYR A 623 6.99 9.81 13.43
CA TYR A 623 8.20 9.64 12.64
C TYR A 623 9.38 9.19 13.50
N SER A 624 10.14 8.20 13.02
CA SER A 624 11.54 7.99 13.41
C SER A 624 12.40 8.93 12.59
N LYS A 625 13.07 9.85 13.28
CA LYS A 625 13.96 10.83 12.63
C LYS A 625 15.38 10.31 12.66
N GLU A 626 15.90 9.99 11.49
CA GLU A 626 17.24 9.46 11.32
C GLU A 626 18.14 10.50 10.65
N LYS A 627 19.37 10.64 11.15
CA LYS A 627 20.42 11.42 10.51
C LYS A 627 21.47 10.45 9.95
N VAL A 628 21.54 10.35 8.64
CA VAL A 628 22.35 9.35 7.94
C VAL A 628 23.53 10.04 7.25
N SER A 629 24.75 9.57 7.51
CA SER A 629 25.92 10.03 6.77
C SER A 629 25.87 9.58 5.32
N ILE A 630 26.19 10.50 4.40
CA ILE A 630 26.31 10.21 2.97
C ILE A 630 27.77 10.04 2.52
N THR A 631 28.70 9.94 3.46
CA THR A 631 30.10 9.62 3.19
C THR A 631 30.23 8.14 2.81
N PRO A 632 30.89 7.81 1.71
CA PRO A 632 31.08 6.41 1.31
C PRO A 632 32.07 5.70 2.28
N SER A 633 31.88 4.40 2.44
CA SER A 633 32.78 3.54 3.19
C SER A 633 34.04 3.17 2.41
N VAL A 634 33.97 3.19 1.09
CA VAL A 634 35.08 2.95 0.16
C VAL A 634 35.01 3.95 -0.97
N ASN A 635 36.16 4.31 -1.51
CA ASN A 635 36.28 5.26 -2.63
C ASN A 635 36.40 4.53 -3.97
N GLU A 636 35.81 5.12 -5.01
CA GLU A 636 36.02 4.73 -6.40
C GLU A 636 37.36 5.25 -6.88
N TYR A 637 38.10 4.45 -7.65
CA TYR A 637 39.31 4.83 -8.34
C TYR A 637 39.27 4.38 -9.78
N ASP A 638 39.62 5.29 -10.69
CA ASP A 638 39.60 5.06 -12.12
C ASP A 638 41.04 5.01 -12.66
N VAL A 639 41.41 3.90 -13.28
CA VAL A 639 42.71 3.77 -13.99
C VAL A 639 42.40 3.81 -15.49
N GLY A 640 42.92 4.83 -16.16
CA GLY A 640 42.67 5.05 -17.58
C GLY A 640 43.96 5.06 -18.41
N ALA A 641 43.83 4.72 -19.68
CA ALA A 641 44.84 4.91 -20.70
C ALA A 641 44.20 5.42 -21.99
N TYR A 642 44.94 6.24 -22.71
CA TYR A 642 44.47 6.75 -23.99
C TYR A 642 45.58 6.83 -25.03
N TYR A 643 45.16 6.78 -26.28
CA TYR A 643 45.94 7.06 -27.46
C TYR A 643 45.27 8.13 -28.30
N LYS A 644 46.03 9.13 -28.76
CA LYS A 644 45.57 10.17 -29.70
C LYS A 644 46.48 10.17 -30.93
N TYR A 645 45.84 10.24 -32.10
CA TYR A 645 46.51 10.57 -33.33
C TYR A 645 45.89 11.83 -33.90
N ARG A 646 46.64 12.91 -34.05
CA ARG A 646 46.15 14.21 -34.48
C ARG A 646 46.96 14.75 -35.65
N THR A 647 46.30 15.03 -36.76
CA THR A 647 46.83 15.72 -37.94
C THR A 647 45.96 16.92 -38.27
N ALA A 648 46.31 17.74 -39.27
CA ALA A 648 45.50 18.85 -39.73
C ALA A 648 44.08 18.45 -40.18
N SER A 649 43.91 17.20 -40.68
CA SER A 649 42.67 16.73 -41.27
C SER A 649 41.98 15.59 -40.49
N MET A 650 42.65 15.00 -39.49
CA MET A 650 42.15 13.84 -38.78
C MET A 650 42.53 13.85 -37.29
N ASN A 651 41.55 13.51 -36.45
CA ASN A 651 41.76 13.30 -35.03
C ASN A 651 41.13 11.93 -34.66
N VAL A 652 41.98 11.01 -34.20
CA VAL A 652 41.56 9.68 -33.70
C VAL A 652 41.91 9.61 -32.23
N ILE A 653 40.97 9.18 -31.40
CA ILE A 653 41.17 8.99 -29.98
C ILE A 653 40.64 7.62 -29.59
N ALA A 654 41.50 6.75 -29.06
CA ALA A 654 41.13 5.52 -28.39
C ALA A 654 41.36 5.67 -26.88
N TYR A 655 40.47 5.12 -26.10
CA TYR A 655 40.47 5.31 -24.65
C TYR A 655 39.94 4.06 -23.96
N GLY A 656 40.55 3.67 -22.83
CA GLY A 656 40.10 2.61 -21.94
C GLY A 656 40.26 3.02 -20.48
N GLU A 657 39.30 2.64 -19.65
CA GLU A 657 39.29 2.94 -18.21
C GLU A 657 38.76 1.75 -17.44
N HIS A 658 39.43 1.38 -16.37
CA HIS A 658 38.99 0.42 -15.37
C HIS A 658 38.63 1.18 -14.09
N GLN A 659 37.39 1.04 -13.66
CA GLN A 659 36.82 1.72 -12.50
C GLN A 659 36.70 0.70 -11.35
N MET A 660 37.49 0.88 -10.30
CA MET A 660 37.52 0.05 -9.09
C MET A 660 36.59 0.63 -8.04
N ASN A 661 35.90 -0.24 -7.32
CA ASN A 661 34.83 0.12 -6.36
C ASN A 661 33.80 1.06 -7.00
N TYR A 662 33.37 0.69 -8.21
CA TYR A 662 32.44 1.48 -9.01
C TYR A 662 31.21 1.92 -8.23
N LEU A 663 30.88 3.21 -8.28
CA LEU A 663 29.85 3.86 -7.44
C LEU A 663 30.13 3.72 -5.94
N ASN A 664 31.41 3.62 -5.53
CA ASN A 664 31.88 3.39 -4.15
C ASN A 664 31.27 2.13 -3.49
N GLN A 665 31.04 1.11 -4.28
CA GLN A 665 30.60 -0.20 -3.82
C GLN A 665 31.84 -1.13 -3.75
N SER A 666 32.11 -1.63 -2.57
CA SER A 666 33.26 -2.51 -2.34
C SER A 666 33.25 -3.72 -3.27
N GLY A 667 34.33 -3.94 -4.00
CA GLY A 667 34.51 -5.09 -4.89
C GLY A 667 33.75 -5.03 -6.22
N VAL A 668 32.99 -3.97 -6.49
CA VAL A 668 32.32 -3.76 -7.78
C VAL A 668 33.28 -3.06 -8.73
N SER A 669 33.43 -3.57 -9.96
CA SER A 669 34.24 -2.92 -11.00
C SER A 669 33.42 -2.69 -12.27
N ASN A 670 33.83 -1.70 -13.05
CA ASN A 670 33.29 -1.38 -14.36
C ASN A 670 34.40 -1.10 -15.34
N ASN A 671 34.20 -1.37 -16.64
CA ASN A 671 35.14 -1.10 -17.70
C ASN A 671 34.49 -0.20 -18.75
N VAL A 672 35.18 0.83 -19.15
CA VAL A 672 34.75 1.76 -20.19
C VAL A 672 35.79 1.76 -21.32
N VAL A 673 35.32 1.58 -22.55
CA VAL A 673 36.17 1.65 -23.76
C VAL A 673 35.50 2.58 -24.76
N GLY A 674 36.27 3.41 -25.40
CA GLY A 674 35.73 4.34 -26.40
C GLY A 674 36.73 4.62 -27.54
N LEU A 675 36.14 4.90 -28.71
CA LEU A 675 36.84 5.32 -29.91
C LEU A 675 36.12 6.53 -30.52
N SER A 676 36.88 7.57 -30.81
CA SER A 676 36.38 8.75 -31.55
C SER A 676 37.22 8.96 -32.81
N LEU A 677 36.56 9.22 -33.89
CA LEU A 677 37.16 9.58 -35.18
C LEU A 677 36.50 10.88 -35.67
N VAL A 678 37.27 11.92 -35.79
CA VAL A 678 36.87 13.20 -36.37
C VAL A 678 37.72 13.51 -37.57
N LYS A 679 37.12 13.70 -38.73
CA LYS A 679 37.78 14.09 -39.97
C LYS A 679 37.26 15.45 -40.41
N ALA A 680 38.18 16.40 -40.62
CA ALA A 680 37.84 17.67 -41.28
C ALA A 680 37.83 17.45 -42.78
N PHE A 681 36.80 17.95 -43.46
CA PHE A 681 36.63 17.89 -44.90
C PHE A 681 36.97 19.25 -45.50
#